data_03f60d655c82b3000e942f9c1522c92b
#
_entry.id   03f60d655c82b3000e942f9c1522c92b
#
_cell.length_a   1.000
_cell.length_b   1.000
_cell.length_c   1.000
_cell.angle_alpha   90.00
_cell.angle_beta   90.00
_cell.angle_gamma   90.00
#
_symmetry.space_group_name_H-M   'P 1'
#
loop_
_entity.id
_entity.type
_entity.pdbx_description
1 polymer ?
#
loop_
_entity_poly.entity_id
_entity_poly.type
_entity_poly.pdbx_seq_one_letter_code
_entity_poly.pdbx_strand_id
1 'polypeptide(L)'
;MESRSSSIMSRFRNSISAQSIRSGLTMAIPFLIMGSFSLLLRNFPSDAYQAFLVHFLGGAAAELLETLYTVSLGSLALVLSITISLSYGLQAKTDTFILYPVVSICSYLAFCGGMEGHDEYVFKAEWVFTAMCITLLSCVLFRQLLKFGSRLRKLHTTGAEYLFNISIQSLFPAVIIVAGFAVVGYALRTAWGSSNITNFGSYIFLNIFDRLSGNLAGILLYVVVTHVLWFFGIHGTNTLEAVSQKLFEHNISVNQSLLLAGSAPTELFSKTFLDTFVFLGGCGCALSFIIALCIISRKSHNRKIAYVALPSALFNISEIAVFGFPIIFNFTMMIPFILTPVVLTLTSTLAAQAGLVPVVTQSVEWTVPILLSGYKATGSVAGSILQLVNLLIGVLIYIPFIKRSEQKETLAFQKIVRRMEQDMAAGEGSGTLPHFLHHRYPYYSYAKTLAMDLSNAMQRGQLELFYQPQLSSGGNLHGMEALLRWKHPVAGYIAPPVLIALAYEGGFLHELSRYLLNLACRDAVSLEPHIKNDLYLSINISSKQMEENSFFDKSLDIIQRYKLEHVHLVLEITERSAMIISDTLMRDMSRLKDSGISFSLDDFGMGHNSILYLQERIFDEVKLDGKLVSQLPGNER
;
A
#
# COMPACT_ATOMS: atom_id res chain seq x y z
N MET A 1 -20.34 22.48 11.57
CA MET A 1 -20.36 21.78 10.26
C MET A 1 -19.11 20.92 10.03
N GLU A 2 -17.93 21.29 10.48
CA GLU A 2 -16.68 20.53 10.31
C GLU A 2 -16.68 19.12 10.95
N SER A 3 -17.36 18.89 12.07
CA SER A 3 -17.36 17.59 12.76
C SER A 3 -18.19 16.52 12.05
N ARG A 4 -19.27 16.88 11.35
CA ARG A 4 -20.11 15.92 10.60
C ARG A 4 -19.46 15.50 9.29
N SER A 5 -18.85 16.42 8.55
CA SER A 5 -18.15 16.09 7.29
C SER A 5 -16.91 15.24 7.54
N SER A 6 -16.16 15.52 8.61
CA SER A 6 -15.01 14.71 9.03
C SER A 6 -15.42 13.29 9.44
N SER A 7 -16.59 13.12 10.04
CA SER A 7 -17.16 11.82 10.44
C SER A 7 -17.59 10.98 9.23
N ILE A 8 -18.27 11.57 8.24
CA ILE A 8 -18.69 10.87 7.00
C ILE A 8 -17.47 10.46 6.19
N MET A 9 -16.50 11.38 6.03
CA MET A 9 -15.27 11.14 5.29
C MET A 9 -14.38 10.06 5.94
N SER A 10 -14.36 10.00 7.28
CA SER A 10 -13.65 8.94 8.01
C SER A 10 -14.35 7.59 7.87
N ARG A 11 -15.68 7.54 7.88
CA ARG A 11 -16.47 6.32 7.66
C ARG A 11 -16.27 5.78 6.24
N PHE A 12 -16.31 6.65 5.22
CA PHE A 12 -16.03 6.25 3.84
C PHE A 12 -14.61 5.69 3.70
N ARG A 13 -13.60 6.41 4.19
CA ARG A 13 -12.19 5.98 4.12
C ARG A 13 -11.94 4.63 4.78
N ASN A 14 -12.67 4.31 5.85
CA ASN A 14 -12.53 3.06 6.61
C ASN A 14 -13.50 1.97 6.11
N SER A 15 -14.31 2.24 5.09
CA SER A 15 -15.18 1.22 4.48
C SER A 15 -14.34 0.16 3.78
N ILE A 16 -14.85 -1.08 3.77
CA ILE A 16 -14.22 -2.19 3.04
C ILE A 16 -14.04 -1.82 1.56
N SER A 17 -15.04 -1.20 0.95
CA SER A 17 -14.98 -0.79 -0.46
C SER A 17 -13.81 0.17 -0.75
N ALA A 18 -13.64 1.24 0.05
CA ALA A 18 -12.55 2.19 -0.15
C ALA A 18 -11.16 1.58 0.12
N GLN A 19 -11.06 0.68 1.09
CA GLN A 19 -9.83 -0.06 1.36
C GLN A 19 -9.52 -1.03 0.21
N SER A 20 -10.54 -1.71 -0.33
CA SER A 20 -10.40 -2.67 -1.43
C SER A 20 -9.94 -1.99 -2.73
N ILE A 21 -10.46 -0.80 -3.02
CA ILE A 21 -9.96 -0.01 -4.16
C ILE A 21 -8.47 0.28 -3.98
N ARG A 22 -8.06 0.84 -2.84
CA ARG A 22 -6.65 1.19 -2.60
C ARG A 22 -5.72 -0.02 -2.69
N SER A 23 -6.08 -1.11 -2.04
CA SER A 23 -5.26 -2.33 -2.08
C SER A 23 -5.26 -2.97 -3.46
N GLY A 24 -6.40 -2.95 -4.18
CA GLY A 24 -6.52 -3.44 -5.54
C GLY A 24 -5.63 -2.65 -6.52
N LEU A 25 -5.63 -1.32 -6.41
CA LEU A 25 -4.74 -0.44 -7.19
C LEU A 25 -3.26 -0.75 -6.90
N THR A 26 -2.90 -0.98 -5.64
CA THR A 26 -1.54 -1.38 -5.25
C THR A 26 -1.15 -2.74 -5.86
N MET A 27 -2.07 -3.71 -5.90
CA MET A 27 -1.83 -5.01 -6.54
C MET A 27 -1.66 -4.89 -8.06
N ALA A 28 -2.22 -3.87 -8.69
CA ALA A 28 -2.09 -3.62 -10.13
C ALA A 28 -0.74 -2.99 -10.53
N ILE A 29 0.08 -2.49 -9.60
CA ILE A 29 1.35 -1.79 -9.89
C ILE A 29 2.25 -2.54 -10.89
N PRO A 30 2.51 -3.86 -10.79
CA PRO A 30 3.36 -4.55 -11.75
C PRO A 30 2.86 -4.44 -13.20
N PHE A 31 1.54 -4.55 -13.39
CA PHE A 31 0.90 -4.44 -14.71
C PHE A 31 0.93 -3.01 -15.23
N LEU A 32 0.74 -2.02 -14.35
CA LEU A 32 0.86 -0.61 -14.69
C LEU A 32 2.27 -0.26 -15.15
N ILE A 33 3.29 -0.75 -14.46
CA ILE A 33 4.70 -0.55 -14.84
C ILE A 33 4.97 -1.19 -16.21
N MET A 34 4.61 -2.45 -16.38
CA MET A 34 4.81 -3.18 -17.63
C MET A 34 4.15 -2.46 -18.82
N GLY A 35 2.89 -2.06 -18.67
CA GLY A 35 2.15 -1.37 -19.73
C GLY A 35 2.68 0.04 -20.02
N SER A 36 3.04 0.80 -18.99
CA SER A 36 3.60 2.16 -19.16
C SER A 36 4.95 2.14 -19.87
N PHE A 37 5.82 1.17 -19.55
CA PHE A 37 7.09 1.03 -20.27
C PHE A 37 6.89 0.51 -21.69
N SER A 38 5.97 -0.41 -21.93
CA SER A 38 5.64 -0.87 -23.28
C SER A 38 5.10 0.26 -24.14
N LEU A 39 4.19 1.09 -23.59
CA LEU A 39 3.67 2.28 -24.26
C LEU A 39 4.76 3.31 -24.55
N LEU A 40 5.66 3.55 -23.59
CA LEU A 40 6.81 4.45 -23.74
C LEU A 40 7.73 4.00 -24.87
N LEU A 41 8.14 2.73 -24.86
CA LEU A 41 9.04 2.17 -25.86
C LEU A 41 8.39 2.13 -27.25
N ARG A 42 7.09 1.80 -27.31
CA ARG A 42 6.34 1.79 -28.57
C ARG A 42 6.22 3.17 -29.20
N ASN A 43 5.91 4.20 -28.39
CA ASN A 43 5.61 5.55 -28.87
C ASN A 43 6.81 6.52 -28.64
N PHE A 44 8.02 6.00 -28.56
CA PHE A 44 9.19 6.85 -28.37
C PHE A 44 9.36 7.83 -29.55
N PRO A 45 9.42 9.16 -29.32
CA PRO A 45 9.31 10.19 -30.36
C PRO A 45 10.61 10.42 -31.12
N SER A 46 11.11 9.41 -31.80
CA SER A 46 12.30 9.46 -32.67
C SER A 46 12.03 8.65 -33.93
N ASP A 47 12.06 9.30 -35.09
CA ASP A 47 11.83 8.67 -36.40
C ASP A 47 12.81 7.52 -36.65
N ALA A 48 14.09 7.73 -36.30
CA ALA A 48 15.14 6.71 -36.43
C ALA A 48 14.83 5.47 -35.56
N TYR A 49 14.33 5.70 -34.33
CA TYR A 49 13.91 4.61 -33.44
C TYR A 49 12.67 3.90 -33.96
N GLN A 50 11.67 4.62 -34.44
CA GLN A 50 10.47 4.02 -35.01
C GLN A 50 10.80 3.17 -36.25
N ALA A 51 11.64 3.68 -37.14
CA ALA A 51 12.16 2.91 -38.28
C ALA A 51 12.92 1.66 -37.82
N PHE A 52 13.78 1.78 -36.81
CA PHE A 52 14.49 0.62 -36.23
C PHE A 52 13.49 -0.40 -35.66
N LEU A 53 12.50 0.04 -34.87
CA LEU A 53 11.52 -0.84 -34.23
C LEU A 53 10.71 -1.65 -35.26
N VAL A 54 10.31 -1.03 -36.38
CA VAL A 54 9.58 -1.69 -37.48
C VAL A 54 10.44 -2.71 -38.20
N HIS A 55 11.73 -2.45 -38.39
CA HIS A 55 12.65 -3.33 -39.14
C HIS A 55 13.35 -4.36 -38.24
N PHE A 56 13.44 -4.11 -36.94
CA PHE A 56 14.12 -5.00 -35.99
C PHE A 56 13.32 -6.30 -35.81
N LEU A 57 13.97 -7.41 -36.02
CA LEU A 57 13.35 -8.75 -35.99
C LEU A 57 12.10 -8.89 -36.90
N GLY A 58 12.05 -8.18 -38.04
CA GLY A 58 10.90 -8.26 -38.94
C GLY A 58 9.62 -7.68 -38.36
N GLY A 59 9.70 -6.72 -37.44
CA GLY A 59 8.55 -6.11 -36.78
C GLY A 59 8.09 -6.82 -35.50
N ALA A 60 8.64 -7.98 -35.16
CA ALA A 60 8.23 -8.75 -33.97
C ALA A 60 8.41 -7.99 -32.65
N ALA A 61 9.40 -7.08 -32.59
CA ALA A 61 9.60 -6.25 -31.40
C ALA A 61 8.43 -5.26 -31.18
N ALA A 62 7.92 -4.66 -32.25
CA ALA A 62 6.76 -3.78 -32.19
C ALA A 62 5.50 -4.53 -31.76
N GLU A 63 5.29 -5.73 -32.31
CA GLU A 63 4.18 -6.63 -31.97
C GLU A 63 4.25 -7.09 -30.51
N LEU A 64 5.45 -7.41 -30.01
CA LEU A 64 5.64 -7.77 -28.61
C LEU A 64 5.28 -6.61 -27.66
N LEU A 65 5.74 -5.39 -27.97
CA LEU A 65 5.42 -4.20 -27.17
C LEU A 65 3.92 -3.89 -27.20
N GLU A 66 3.27 -4.05 -28.38
CA GLU A 66 1.81 -3.94 -28.50
C GLU A 66 1.08 -4.98 -27.64
N THR A 67 1.53 -6.23 -27.68
CA THR A 67 0.94 -7.30 -26.88
C THR A 67 1.08 -7.02 -25.39
N LEU A 68 2.28 -6.62 -24.92
CA LEU A 68 2.53 -6.28 -23.52
C LEU A 68 1.66 -5.08 -23.06
N TYR A 69 1.51 -4.08 -23.92
CA TYR A 69 0.61 -2.96 -23.65
C TYR A 69 -0.85 -3.44 -23.54
N THR A 70 -1.33 -4.21 -24.52
CA THR A 70 -2.73 -4.64 -24.60
C THR A 70 -3.13 -5.52 -23.41
N VAL A 71 -2.27 -6.45 -22.97
CA VAL A 71 -2.57 -7.33 -21.82
C VAL A 71 -2.42 -6.64 -20.46
N SER A 72 -1.87 -5.44 -20.42
CA SER A 72 -1.64 -4.68 -19.20
C SER A 72 -2.49 -3.40 -19.14
N LEU A 73 -2.00 -2.27 -19.63
CA LEU A 73 -2.77 -1.01 -19.66
C LEU A 73 -3.98 -1.09 -20.59
N GLY A 74 -3.85 -1.74 -21.74
CA GLY A 74 -4.94 -1.97 -22.67
C GLY A 74 -6.09 -2.80 -22.10
N SER A 75 -5.84 -3.57 -21.02
CA SER A 75 -6.81 -4.38 -20.30
C SER A 75 -6.99 -3.92 -18.84
N LEU A 76 -6.75 -2.65 -18.57
CA LEU A 76 -6.73 -2.11 -17.20
C LEU A 76 -8.06 -2.32 -16.45
N ALA A 77 -9.20 -2.21 -17.12
CA ALA A 77 -10.52 -2.46 -16.53
C ALA A 77 -10.64 -3.90 -15.98
N LEU A 78 -10.12 -4.89 -16.71
CA LEU A 78 -10.08 -6.29 -16.27
C LEU A 78 -9.12 -6.49 -15.10
N VAL A 79 -7.90 -5.96 -15.20
CA VAL A 79 -6.88 -6.06 -14.14
C VAL A 79 -7.41 -5.48 -12.83
N LEU A 80 -8.04 -4.30 -12.87
CA LEU A 80 -8.61 -3.67 -11.68
C LEU A 80 -9.84 -4.42 -11.15
N SER A 81 -10.67 -4.99 -12.01
CA SER A 81 -11.79 -5.84 -11.56
C SER A 81 -11.31 -7.04 -10.76
N ILE A 82 -10.23 -7.70 -11.20
CA ILE A 82 -9.62 -8.83 -10.50
C ILE A 82 -9.03 -8.38 -9.16
N THR A 83 -8.18 -7.37 -9.19
CA THR A 83 -7.41 -6.97 -8.00
C THR A 83 -8.28 -6.34 -6.91
N ILE A 84 -9.28 -5.52 -7.29
CA ILE A 84 -10.22 -4.89 -6.35
C ILE A 84 -11.15 -5.93 -5.72
N SER A 85 -11.72 -6.85 -6.52
CA SER A 85 -12.62 -7.88 -6.00
C SER A 85 -11.88 -8.89 -5.12
N LEU A 86 -10.67 -9.29 -5.47
CA LEU A 86 -9.82 -10.12 -4.63
C LEU A 86 -9.52 -9.41 -3.29
N SER A 87 -9.13 -8.15 -3.35
CA SER A 87 -8.91 -7.34 -2.16
C SER A 87 -10.17 -7.22 -1.30
N TYR A 88 -11.35 -7.07 -1.92
CA TYR A 88 -12.62 -7.02 -1.21
C TYR A 88 -12.92 -8.34 -0.49
N GLY A 89 -12.75 -9.46 -1.16
CA GLY A 89 -12.94 -10.79 -0.57
C GLY A 89 -12.05 -11.03 0.64
N LEU A 90 -10.77 -10.69 0.53
CA LEU A 90 -9.79 -10.77 1.63
C LEU A 90 -10.19 -9.88 2.82
N GLN A 91 -10.63 -8.64 2.57
CA GLN A 91 -11.05 -7.71 3.63
C GLN A 91 -12.42 -8.04 4.22
N ALA A 92 -13.31 -8.65 3.44
CA ALA A 92 -14.60 -9.14 3.90
C ALA A 92 -14.47 -10.33 4.86
N LYS A 93 -13.29 -10.95 4.95
CA LYS A 93 -12.95 -12.07 5.84
C LYS A 93 -13.89 -13.26 5.65
N THR A 94 -14.20 -13.57 4.41
CA THR A 94 -15.05 -14.70 4.02
C THR A 94 -14.20 -15.82 3.44
N ASP A 95 -14.56 -17.05 3.73
CA ASP A 95 -13.89 -18.23 3.19
C ASP A 95 -14.07 -18.35 1.66
N THR A 96 -15.06 -17.62 1.13
CA THR A 96 -15.40 -17.55 -0.31
C THR A 96 -14.60 -16.52 -1.08
N PHE A 97 -13.53 -15.94 -0.52
CA PHE A 97 -12.81 -14.79 -1.12
C PHE A 97 -12.32 -15.05 -2.55
N ILE A 98 -12.00 -16.29 -2.91
CA ILE A 98 -11.53 -16.70 -4.24
C ILE A 98 -12.63 -16.50 -5.30
N LEU A 99 -13.91 -16.59 -4.93
CA LEU A 99 -15.03 -16.47 -5.88
C LEU A 99 -15.39 -15.02 -6.23
N TYR A 100 -14.97 -14.04 -5.41
CA TYR A 100 -15.26 -12.62 -5.69
C TYR A 100 -14.76 -12.14 -7.05
N PRO A 101 -13.51 -12.44 -7.47
CA PRO A 101 -13.04 -12.09 -8.81
C PRO A 101 -13.89 -12.69 -9.94
N VAL A 102 -14.24 -13.96 -9.83
CA VAL A 102 -15.03 -14.65 -10.84
C VAL A 102 -16.42 -14.02 -10.97
N VAL A 103 -17.13 -13.83 -9.85
CA VAL A 103 -18.46 -13.20 -9.85
C VAL A 103 -18.40 -11.77 -10.39
N SER A 104 -17.38 -11.00 -10.02
CA SER A 104 -17.22 -9.61 -10.47
C SER A 104 -16.96 -9.50 -11.96
N ILE A 105 -16.07 -10.33 -12.52
CA ILE A 105 -15.76 -10.33 -13.95
C ILE A 105 -16.98 -10.78 -14.75
N CYS A 106 -17.65 -11.86 -14.35
CA CYS A 106 -18.85 -12.33 -15.00
C CYS A 106 -19.97 -11.26 -14.96
N SER A 107 -20.12 -10.56 -13.84
CA SER A 107 -21.10 -9.46 -13.69
C SER A 107 -20.77 -8.28 -14.61
N TYR A 108 -19.49 -7.92 -14.69
CA TYR A 108 -19.02 -6.84 -15.57
C TYR A 108 -19.25 -7.19 -17.04
N LEU A 109 -18.84 -8.38 -17.48
CA LEU A 109 -19.07 -8.84 -18.85
C LEU A 109 -20.56 -8.96 -19.18
N ALA A 110 -21.36 -9.48 -18.25
CA ALA A 110 -22.82 -9.57 -18.42
C ALA A 110 -23.47 -8.19 -18.56
N PHE A 111 -23.02 -7.20 -17.80
CA PHE A 111 -23.46 -5.80 -17.93
C PHE A 111 -23.06 -5.22 -19.29
N CYS A 112 -21.85 -5.47 -19.76
CA CYS A 112 -21.39 -5.00 -21.08
C CYS A 112 -22.08 -5.70 -22.26
N GLY A 113 -22.75 -6.83 -22.03
CA GLY A 113 -23.43 -7.62 -23.09
C GLY A 113 -22.59 -8.73 -23.70
N GLY A 114 -21.56 -9.16 -23.00
CA GLY A 114 -20.64 -10.20 -23.43
C GLY A 114 -19.39 -9.65 -24.13
N MET A 115 -18.64 -10.54 -24.73
CA MET A 115 -17.40 -10.21 -25.48
C MET A 115 -17.64 -10.05 -26.98
N GLU A 116 -18.73 -10.59 -27.50
CA GLU A 116 -19.09 -10.58 -28.91
C GLU A 116 -20.15 -9.49 -29.21
N GLY A 117 -19.95 -8.75 -30.27
CA GLY A 117 -20.96 -7.83 -30.82
C GLY A 117 -20.81 -6.35 -30.46
N HIS A 118 -19.69 -5.93 -29.92
CA HIS A 118 -19.39 -4.51 -29.71
C HIS A 118 -18.12 -4.12 -30.48
N ASP A 119 -18.19 -3.02 -31.22
CA ASP A 119 -17.04 -2.42 -31.92
C ASP A 119 -15.98 -1.86 -30.96
N GLU A 120 -16.27 -1.87 -29.65
CA GLU A 120 -15.38 -1.36 -28.60
C GLU A 120 -14.87 -2.47 -27.67
N TYR A 121 -13.57 -2.47 -27.48
CA TYR A 121 -12.91 -3.37 -26.53
C TYR A 121 -13.19 -2.93 -25.08
N VAL A 122 -14.09 -3.64 -24.38
CA VAL A 122 -14.63 -3.28 -23.05
C VAL A 122 -13.60 -3.31 -21.91
N PHE A 123 -12.39 -3.77 -22.16
CA PHE A 123 -11.33 -3.81 -21.15
C PHE A 123 -10.41 -2.60 -21.12
N LYS A 124 -10.57 -1.64 -22.07
CA LYS A 124 -9.78 -0.41 -22.16
C LYS A 124 -9.89 0.49 -20.91
N ALA A 125 -8.98 1.44 -20.80
CA ALA A 125 -8.95 2.43 -19.72
C ALA A 125 -10.22 3.27 -19.59
N GLU A 126 -10.95 3.48 -20.68
CA GLU A 126 -12.24 4.20 -20.73
C GLU A 126 -13.32 3.51 -19.89
N TRP A 127 -13.29 2.19 -19.81
CA TRP A 127 -14.23 1.37 -19.07
C TRP A 127 -13.85 1.13 -17.60
N VAL A 128 -12.70 1.63 -17.14
CA VAL A 128 -12.18 1.41 -15.78
C VAL A 128 -13.18 1.81 -14.70
N PHE A 129 -13.82 2.98 -14.85
CA PHE A 129 -14.80 3.43 -13.86
C PHE A 129 -16.03 2.51 -13.80
N THR A 130 -16.59 2.15 -14.95
CA THR A 130 -17.71 1.22 -15.04
C THR A 130 -17.37 -0.13 -14.43
N ALA A 131 -16.18 -0.67 -14.77
CA ALA A 131 -15.66 -1.89 -14.22
C ALA A 131 -15.51 -1.82 -12.70
N MET A 132 -14.95 -0.74 -12.16
CA MET A 132 -14.82 -0.53 -10.71
C MET A 132 -16.16 -0.46 -10.00
N CYS A 133 -17.15 0.28 -10.56
CA CYS A 133 -18.48 0.38 -9.98
C CYS A 133 -19.19 -0.98 -9.94
N ILE A 134 -19.20 -1.71 -11.05
CA ILE A 134 -19.83 -3.03 -11.11
C ILE A 134 -19.12 -4.03 -10.21
N THR A 135 -17.78 -4.02 -10.20
CA THR A 135 -16.98 -4.86 -9.30
C THR A 135 -17.34 -4.63 -7.84
N LEU A 136 -17.41 -3.37 -7.40
CA LEU A 136 -17.76 -3.08 -6.01
C LEU A 136 -19.20 -3.44 -5.67
N LEU A 137 -20.13 -3.13 -6.56
CA LEU A 137 -21.55 -3.47 -6.37
C LEU A 137 -21.74 -4.98 -6.33
N SER A 138 -21.13 -5.73 -7.26
CA SER A 138 -21.18 -7.19 -7.28
C SER A 138 -20.60 -7.79 -6.00
N CYS A 139 -19.46 -7.28 -5.51
CA CYS A 139 -18.85 -7.71 -4.26
C CYS A 139 -19.74 -7.46 -3.04
N VAL A 140 -20.34 -6.26 -2.95
CA VAL A 140 -21.26 -5.91 -1.85
C VAL A 140 -22.50 -6.80 -1.86
N LEU A 141 -23.12 -6.97 -3.03
CA LEU A 141 -24.31 -7.82 -3.21
C LEU A 141 -23.98 -9.28 -2.92
N PHE A 142 -22.85 -9.78 -3.42
CA PHE A 142 -22.41 -11.16 -3.18
C PHE A 142 -22.23 -11.45 -1.70
N ARG A 143 -21.56 -10.54 -0.98
CA ARG A 143 -21.42 -10.63 0.48
C ARG A 143 -22.77 -10.64 1.21
N GLN A 144 -23.71 -9.80 0.78
CA GLN A 144 -25.04 -9.73 1.39
C GLN A 144 -25.84 -11.00 1.13
N LEU A 145 -25.86 -11.49 -0.11
CA LEU A 145 -26.58 -12.70 -0.50
C LEU A 145 -25.99 -13.96 0.14
N LEU A 146 -24.66 -14.04 0.30
CA LEU A 146 -24.02 -15.13 1.06
C LEU A 146 -24.49 -15.17 2.52
N LYS A 147 -24.66 -14.02 3.16
CA LYS A 147 -25.22 -13.96 4.54
C LYS A 147 -26.68 -14.41 4.58
N PHE A 148 -27.47 -14.07 3.57
CA PHE A 148 -28.87 -14.51 3.46
C PHE A 148 -28.98 -16.00 3.16
N GLY A 149 -28.04 -16.53 2.33
CA GLY A 149 -27.94 -17.93 1.93
C GLY A 149 -27.55 -18.89 3.07
N SER A 150 -27.20 -18.37 4.26
CA SER A 150 -26.98 -19.23 5.44
C SER A 150 -28.26 -20.04 5.82
N ARG A 151 -29.43 -19.62 5.36
CA ARG A 151 -30.68 -20.40 5.41
C ARG A 151 -30.72 -21.56 4.40
N LEU A 152 -29.86 -21.53 3.37
CA LEU A 152 -29.72 -22.57 2.34
C LEU A 152 -28.65 -23.63 2.69
N ARG A 153 -28.26 -23.75 3.97
CA ARG A 153 -27.37 -24.82 4.49
C ARG A 153 -27.77 -26.25 4.09
N LYS A 154 -28.97 -26.43 3.55
CA LYS A 154 -29.44 -27.71 2.97
C LYS A 154 -28.60 -28.21 1.77
N LEU A 155 -27.76 -27.36 1.16
CA LEU A 155 -26.90 -27.70 0.03
C LEU A 155 -25.49 -28.18 0.45
N HIS A 156 -25.21 -28.24 1.76
CA HIS A 156 -23.94 -28.79 2.24
C HIS A 156 -23.91 -30.30 2.07
N THR A 157 -22.92 -30.81 1.35
CA THR A 157 -22.71 -32.23 1.12
C THR A 157 -21.67 -32.75 2.12
N THR A 158 -22.12 -33.65 3.02
CA THR A 158 -21.24 -34.28 4.00
C THR A 158 -20.21 -35.16 3.31
N GLY A 159 -18.92 -35.00 3.61
CA GLY A 159 -17.83 -35.76 3.01
C GLY A 159 -17.30 -35.21 1.69
N ALA A 160 -17.91 -34.16 1.13
CA ALA A 160 -17.36 -33.47 -0.04
C ALA A 160 -16.22 -32.51 0.34
N GLU A 161 -15.34 -32.26 -0.62
CA GLU A 161 -14.21 -31.33 -0.49
C GLU A 161 -14.68 -29.92 -0.12
N TYR A 162 -13.87 -29.20 0.66
CA TYR A 162 -14.17 -27.86 1.14
C TYR A 162 -14.51 -26.86 0.03
N LEU A 163 -13.70 -26.85 -1.07
CA LEU A 163 -13.93 -25.95 -2.21
C LEU A 163 -15.24 -26.27 -2.94
N PHE A 164 -15.63 -27.55 -3.03
CA PHE A 164 -16.92 -27.95 -3.60
C PHE A 164 -18.08 -27.38 -2.80
N ASN A 165 -18.05 -27.53 -1.47
CA ASN A 165 -19.11 -27.01 -0.60
C ASN A 165 -19.23 -25.49 -0.69
N ILE A 166 -18.11 -24.75 -0.75
CA ILE A 166 -18.09 -23.30 -0.96
C ILE A 166 -18.73 -22.93 -2.30
N SER A 167 -18.37 -23.63 -3.38
CA SER A 167 -18.89 -23.36 -4.72
C SER A 167 -20.40 -23.57 -4.79
N ILE A 168 -20.90 -24.65 -4.24
CA ILE A 168 -22.35 -24.94 -4.20
C ILE A 168 -23.11 -23.91 -3.35
N GLN A 169 -22.59 -23.49 -2.20
CA GLN A 169 -23.19 -22.44 -1.38
C GLN A 169 -23.25 -21.09 -2.09
N SER A 170 -22.31 -20.83 -2.99
CA SER A 170 -22.20 -19.59 -3.74
C SER A 170 -23.00 -19.56 -5.04
N LEU A 171 -23.55 -20.72 -5.47
CA LEU A 171 -24.22 -20.88 -6.77
C LEU A 171 -25.37 -19.86 -6.96
N PHE A 172 -26.35 -19.89 -6.08
CA PHE A 172 -27.50 -18.98 -6.19
C PHE A 172 -27.14 -17.50 -6.08
N PRO A 173 -26.32 -17.06 -5.10
CA PRO A 173 -25.81 -15.70 -5.06
C PRO A 173 -25.12 -15.26 -6.36
N ALA A 174 -24.25 -16.09 -6.91
CA ALA A 174 -23.51 -15.76 -8.13
C ALA A 174 -24.45 -15.63 -9.34
N VAL A 175 -25.34 -16.62 -9.54
CA VAL A 175 -26.31 -16.58 -10.67
C VAL A 175 -27.23 -15.37 -10.60
N ILE A 176 -27.80 -15.06 -9.43
CA ILE A 176 -28.70 -13.93 -9.24
C ILE A 176 -27.99 -12.60 -9.59
N ILE A 177 -26.74 -12.44 -9.14
CA ILE A 177 -25.99 -11.21 -9.37
C ILE A 177 -25.64 -11.05 -10.85
N VAL A 178 -25.06 -12.07 -11.45
CA VAL A 178 -24.65 -12.03 -12.86
C VAL A 178 -25.88 -11.80 -13.76
N ALA A 179 -26.98 -12.53 -13.54
CA ALA A 179 -28.23 -12.34 -14.28
C ALA A 179 -28.82 -10.93 -14.05
N GLY A 180 -28.77 -10.43 -12.81
CA GLY A 180 -29.21 -9.07 -12.49
C GLY A 180 -28.43 -8.00 -13.28
N PHE A 181 -27.09 -8.09 -13.32
CA PHE A 181 -26.28 -7.17 -14.13
C PHE A 181 -26.52 -7.34 -15.63
N ALA A 182 -26.77 -8.56 -16.13
CA ALA A 182 -27.14 -8.78 -17.53
C ALA A 182 -28.45 -8.04 -17.89
N VAL A 183 -29.48 -8.15 -17.03
CA VAL A 183 -30.77 -7.46 -17.24
C VAL A 183 -30.61 -5.95 -17.20
N VAL A 184 -29.89 -5.42 -16.21
CA VAL A 184 -29.63 -3.97 -16.09
C VAL A 184 -28.84 -3.47 -17.30
N GLY A 185 -27.77 -4.15 -17.70
CA GLY A 185 -26.98 -3.81 -18.87
C GLY A 185 -27.81 -3.84 -20.16
N TYR A 186 -28.64 -4.86 -20.35
CA TYR A 186 -29.56 -4.97 -21.49
C TYR A 186 -30.56 -3.81 -21.52
N ALA A 187 -31.23 -3.52 -20.39
CA ALA A 187 -32.17 -2.44 -20.26
C ALA A 187 -31.57 -1.05 -20.59
N LEU A 188 -30.35 -0.80 -20.10
CA LEU A 188 -29.63 0.45 -20.36
C LEU A 188 -29.24 0.58 -21.85
N ARG A 189 -28.73 -0.50 -22.46
CA ARG A 189 -28.39 -0.50 -23.90
C ARG A 189 -29.60 -0.31 -24.80
N THR A 190 -30.72 -0.92 -24.48
CA THR A 190 -31.95 -0.77 -25.25
C THR A 190 -32.58 0.61 -25.08
N ALA A 191 -32.51 1.20 -23.87
CA ALA A 191 -33.08 2.52 -23.60
C ALA A 191 -32.25 3.67 -24.20
N TRP A 192 -30.92 3.55 -24.22
CA TRP A 192 -30.02 4.65 -24.59
C TRP A 192 -29.12 4.36 -25.80
N GLY A 193 -29.15 3.15 -26.37
CA GLY A 193 -28.28 2.71 -27.47
C GLY A 193 -26.93 2.21 -26.95
N SER A 194 -26.36 1.22 -27.64
CA SER A 194 -25.13 0.53 -27.21
C SER A 194 -23.88 1.43 -27.16
N SER A 195 -23.78 2.39 -28.07
CA SER A 195 -22.69 3.37 -28.14
C SER A 195 -22.77 4.50 -27.10
N ASN A 196 -23.93 4.67 -26.44
CA ASN A 196 -24.17 5.84 -25.60
C ASN A 196 -23.89 5.64 -24.12
N ILE A 197 -23.55 4.42 -23.65
CA ILE A 197 -23.21 4.22 -22.24
C ILE A 197 -21.83 4.79 -21.94
N THR A 198 -20.87 4.66 -22.86
CA THR A 198 -19.57 5.34 -22.81
C THR A 198 -19.72 6.84 -23.09
N ASN A 199 -20.57 7.20 -24.04
CA ASN A 199 -20.77 8.59 -24.47
C ASN A 199 -21.75 9.38 -23.61
N PHE A 200 -22.49 8.76 -22.68
CA PHE A 200 -23.46 9.45 -21.81
C PHE A 200 -22.81 10.57 -20.98
N GLY A 201 -21.61 10.31 -20.46
CA GLY A 201 -20.82 11.35 -19.80
C GLY A 201 -20.50 12.51 -20.75
N SER A 202 -20.00 12.21 -21.93
CA SER A 202 -19.64 13.22 -22.94
C SER A 202 -20.82 14.07 -23.36
N TYR A 203 -22.01 13.49 -23.52
CA TYR A 203 -23.21 14.22 -23.91
C TYR A 203 -23.68 15.21 -22.82
N ILE A 204 -23.66 14.80 -21.56
CA ILE A 204 -23.98 15.71 -20.43
C ILE A 204 -22.99 16.87 -20.39
N PHE A 205 -21.71 16.57 -20.53
CA PHE A 205 -20.67 17.59 -20.47
C PHE A 205 -20.72 18.53 -21.67
N LEU A 206 -20.99 18.06 -22.90
CA LEU A 206 -21.14 18.94 -24.06
C LEU A 206 -22.16 20.06 -23.83
N ASN A 207 -23.33 19.76 -23.26
CA ASN A 207 -24.33 20.76 -22.95
C ASN A 207 -23.89 21.79 -21.89
N ILE A 208 -23.05 21.38 -20.94
CA ILE A 208 -22.51 22.29 -19.92
C ILE A 208 -21.46 23.23 -20.53
N PHE A 209 -20.62 22.70 -21.42
CA PHE A 209 -19.52 23.44 -22.03
C PHE A 209 -19.95 24.31 -23.21
N ASP A 210 -21.09 24.05 -23.87
CA ASP A 210 -21.58 24.84 -24.99
C ASP A 210 -21.73 26.34 -24.65
N ARG A 211 -22.02 26.66 -23.41
CA ARG A 211 -22.17 28.05 -22.95
C ARG A 211 -20.87 28.75 -22.59
N LEU A 212 -19.76 28.00 -22.55
CA LEU A 212 -18.46 28.45 -22.01
C LEU A 212 -17.32 28.34 -23.05
N SER A 213 -17.66 28.16 -24.33
CA SER A 213 -16.70 27.95 -25.40
C SER A 213 -15.72 29.13 -25.56
N GLY A 214 -14.42 28.84 -25.71
CA GLY A 214 -13.38 29.78 -26.16
C GLY A 214 -12.84 30.76 -25.12
N ASN A 215 -13.31 30.74 -23.86
CA ASN A 215 -12.84 31.66 -22.84
C ASN A 215 -12.05 30.94 -21.72
N LEU A 216 -11.33 31.73 -20.89
CA LEU A 216 -10.56 31.24 -19.75
C LEU A 216 -11.41 30.42 -18.76
N ALA A 217 -12.66 30.79 -18.54
CA ALA A 217 -13.55 30.08 -17.64
C ALA A 217 -13.88 28.66 -18.15
N GLY A 218 -14.09 28.51 -19.45
CA GLY A 218 -14.35 27.22 -20.10
C GLY A 218 -13.15 26.26 -19.96
N ILE A 219 -11.94 26.74 -20.24
CA ILE A 219 -10.75 25.89 -20.11
C ILE A 219 -10.47 25.52 -18.63
N LEU A 220 -10.64 26.46 -17.70
CA LEU A 220 -10.49 26.16 -16.26
C LEU A 220 -11.52 25.12 -15.81
N LEU A 221 -12.77 25.24 -16.26
CA LEU A 221 -13.80 24.24 -15.95
C LEU A 221 -13.44 22.87 -16.55
N TYR A 222 -12.95 22.83 -17.80
CA TYR A 222 -12.47 21.60 -18.44
C TYR A 222 -11.37 20.95 -17.61
N VAL A 223 -10.35 21.71 -17.22
CA VAL A 223 -9.24 21.23 -16.39
C VAL A 223 -9.73 20.70 -15.05
N VAL A 224 -10.61 21.43 -14.36
CA VAL A 224 -11.15 20.98 -13.07
C VAL A 224 -11.97 19.70 -13.22
N VAL A 225 -12.89 19.63 -14.18
CA VAL A 225 -13.75 18.45 -14.39
C VAL A 225 -12.91 17.23 -14.77
N THR A 226 -11.92 17.39 -15.68
CA THR A 226 -10.98 16.33 -16.05
C THR A 226 -10.32 15.72 -14.82
N HIS A 227 -9.80 16.54 -13.90
CA HIS A 227 -9.07 16.06 -12.71
C HIS A 227 -10.00 15.57 -11.60
N VAL A 228 -11.21 16.09 -11.50
CA VAL A 228 -12.26 15.52 -10.62
C VAL A 228 -12.64 14.13 -11.09
N LEU A 229 -12.82 13.91 -12.38
CA LEU A 229 -13.09 12.58 -12.94
C LEU A 229 -11.94 11.61 -12.63
N TRP A 230 -10.71 12.01 -12.88
CA TRP A 230 -9.52 11.21 -12.55
C TRP A 230 -9.41 10.88 -11.05
N PHE A 231 -9.78 11.81 -10.17
CA PHE A 231 -9.81 11.54 -8.74
C PHE A 231 -10.77 10.40 -8.37
N PHE A 232 -11.85 10.24 -9.10
CA PHE A 232 -12.79 9.11 -8.94
C PHE A 232 -12.37 7.85 -9.74
N GLY A 233 -11.22 7.85 -10.39
CA GLY A 233 -10.75 6.73 -11.20
C GLY A 233 -11.35 6.68 -12.60
N ILE A 234 -12.04 7.76 -13.03
CA ILE A 234 -12.57 7.92 -14.39
C ILE A 234 -11.48 8.58 -15.24
N HIS A 235 -11.22 8.04 -16.43
CA HIS A 235 -10.26 8.64 -17.35
C HIS A 235 -10.78 9.96 -17.92
N GLY A 236 -10.48 11.08 -17.23
CA GLY A 236 -11.11 12.37 -17.49
C GLY A 236 -10.92 12.89 -18.92
N THR A 237 -9.72 12.78 -19.48
CA THR A 237 -9.44 13.23 -20.85
C THR A 237 -10.23 12.46 -21.90
N ASN A 238 -10.32 11.13 -21.78
CA ASN A 238 -11.12 10.31 -22.71
C ASN A 238 -12.62 10.56 -22.54
N THR A 239 -13.09 10.71 -21.28
CA THR A 239 -14.50 11.02 -21.02
C THR A 239 -14.93 12.38 -21.59
N LEU A 240 -14.01 13.34 -21.63
CA LEU A 240 -14.23 14.68 -22.17
C LEU A 240 -13.68 14.85 -23.59
N GLU A 241 -13.35 13.77 -24.29
CA GLU A 241 -12.74 13.84 -25.62
C GLU A 241 -13.63 14.61 -26.62
N ALA A 242 -14.93 14.33 -26.66
CA ALA A 242 -15.88 15.06 -27.51
C ALA A 242 -15.94 16.57 -27.19
N VAL A 243 -15.77 16.93 -25.89
CA VAL A 243 -15.66 18.33 -25.47
C VAL A 243 -14.36 18.94 -25.94
N SER A 244 -13.25 18.20 -25.80
CA SER A 244 -11.91 18.63 -26.25
C SER A 244 -11.86 18.89 -27.75
N GLN A 245 -12.40 17.96 -28.54
CA GLN A 245 -12.52 18.10 -30.01
C GLN A 245 -13.33 19.34 -30.39
N LYS A 246 -14.50 19.53 -29.80
CA LYS A 246 -15.35 20.66 -30.10
C LYS A 246 -14.73 22.02 -29.72
N LEU A 247 -14.08 22.10 -28.57
CA LEU A 247 -13.57 23.38 -28.02
C LEU A 247 -12.17 23.75 -28.47
N PHE A 248 -11.29 22.78 -28.74
CA PHE A 248 -9.85 23.03 -28.82
C PHE A 248 -9.17 22.53 -30.10
N GLU A 249 -9.73 21.53 -30.80
CA GLU A 249 -9.01 20.87 -31.89
C GLU A 249 -8.87 21.79 -33.13
N HIS A 250 -9.90 22.60 -33.41
CA HIS A 250 -9.92 23.51 -34.56
C HIS A 250 -8.94 24.71 -34.38
N ASN A 251 -8.58 25.08 -33.16
CA ASN A 251 -7.86 26.31 -32.86
C ASN A 251 -6.42 26.33 -33.41
N ILE A 252 -5.75 25.18 -33.51
CA ILE A 252 -4.43 25.10 -34.12
C ILE A 252 -4.50 25.37 -35.63
N SER A 253 -5.49 24.82 -36.34
CA SER A 253 -5.65 25.06 -37.77
C SER A 253 -5.98 26.51 -38.07
N VAL A 254 -6.75 27.18 -37.20
CA VAL A 254 -7.01 28.63 -37.29
C VAL A 254 -5.70 29.41 -37.14
N ASN A 255 -4.90 29.11 -36.09
CA ASN A 255 -3.63 29.78 -35.87
C ASN A 255 -2.63 29.59 -37.02
N GLN A 256 -2.58 28.39 -37.60
CA GLN A 256 -1.76 28.11 -38.79
C GLN A 256 -2.20 28.91 -40.01
N SER A 257 -3.51 29.01 -40.25
CA SER A 257 -4.08 29.77 -41.34
C SER A 257 -3.79 31.27 -41.20
N LEU A 258 -3.89 31.82 -39.98
CA LEU A 258 -3.52 33.21 -39.69
C LEU A 258 -2.05 33.47 -39.93
N LEU A 259 -1.18 32.54 -39.50
CA LEU A 259 0.26 32.68 -39.72
C LEU A 259 0.63 32.66 -41.19
N LEU A 260 0.00 31.79 -41.99
CA LEU A 260 0.19 31.71 -43.43
C LEU A 260 -0.32 33.01 -44.15
N ALA A 261 -1.36 33.63 -43.59
CA ALA A 261 -1.87 34.91 -44.06
C ALA A 261 -1.04 36.12 -43.57
N GLY A 262 0.05 35.92 -42.86
CA GLY A 262 0.89 36.98 -42.30
C GLY A 262 0.25 37.72 -41.10
N SER A 263 -0.77 37.15 -40.51
CA SER A 263 -1.47 37.68 -39.32
C SER A 263 -1.02 36.98 -38.05
N ALA A 264 -1.11 37.68 -36.92
CA ALA A 264 -0.76 37.08 -35.63
C ALA A 264 -1.79 36.00 -35.21
N PRO A 265 -1.36 34.85 -34.66
CA PRO A 265 -2.23 33.85 -34.12
C PRO A 265 -3.05 34.39 -32.95
N THR A 266 -4.39 34.10 -32.93
CA THR A 266 -5.32 34.63 -31.94
C THR A 266 -5.86 33.60 -30.98
N GLU A 267 -5.92 32.32 -31.40
CA GLU A 267 -6.51 31.25 -30.58
C GLU A 267 -5.49 30.75 -29.54
N LEU A 268 -5.65 31.19 -28.30
CA LEU A 268 -4.75 30.87 -27.20
C LEU A 268 -4.89 29.42 -26.73
N PHE A 269 -6.12 28.93 -26.67
CA PHE A 269 -6.44 27.63 -26.06
C PHE A 269 -6.59 26.54 -27.13
N SER A 270 -5.68 25.59 -27.13
CA SER A 270 -5.72 24.38 -27.96
C SER A 270 -5.48 23.14 -27.11
N LYS A 271 -5.79 21.95 -27.66
CA LYS A 271 -5.43 20.70 -26.99
C LYS A 271 -3.92 20.61 -26.75
N THR A 272 -3.11 20.97 -27.74
CA THR A 272 -1.64 21.01 -27.60
C THR A 272 -1.18 22.01 -26.54
N PHE A 273 -1.86 23.16 -26.34
CA PHE A 273 -1.57 24.07 -25.23
C PHE A 273 -1.76 23.37 -23.87
N LEU A 274 -2.86 22.62 -23.69
CA LEU A 274 -3.11 21.86 -22.47
C LEU A 274 -2.06 20.77 -22.25
N ASP A 275 -1.80 19.95 -23.25
CA ASP A 275 -0.87 18.83 -23.16
C ASP A 275 0.58 19.30 -22.93
N THR A 276 0.95 20.46 -23.53
CA THR A 276 2.31 21.01 -23.45
C THR A 276 2.57 21.78 -22.15
N PHE A 277 1.65 22.64 -21.72
CA PHE A 277 1.93 23.59 -20.63
C PHE A 277 1.19 23.30 -19.34
N VAL A 278 0.08 22.52 -19.39
CA VAL A 278 -0.78 22.28 -18.23
C VAL A 278 -0.62 20.86 -17.71
N PHE A 279 -0.67 19.85 -18.58
CA PHE A 279 -0.65 18.43 -18.16
C PHE A 279 0.78 17.86 -18.16
N LEU A 280 1.71 18.56 -17.52
CA LEU A 280 3.12 18.18 -17.46
C LEU A 280 3.33 16.81 -16.76
N GLY A 281 3.73 15.83 -17.55
CA GLY A 281 3.84 14.45 -17.08
C GLY A 281 2.50 13.71 -17.03
N GLY A 282 1.47 14.24 -17.71
CA GLY A 282 0.10 13.71 -17.75
C GLY A 282 -0.80 14.30 -16.66
N CYS A 283 -1.85 13.57 -16.29
CA CYS A 283 -2.88 14.04 -15.37
C CYS A 283 -2.32 14.48 -14.02
N GLY A 284 -2.89 15.57 -13.50
CA GLY A 284 -2.51 16.14 -12.20
C GLY A 284 -1.09 16.69 -12.17
N CYS A 285 -0.47 16.96 -13.32
CA CYS A 285 0.94 17.32 -13.42
C CYS A 285 1.83 16.26 -12.74
N ALA A 286 1.64 15.00 -13.12
CA ALA A 286 2.26 13.85 -12.48
C ALA A 286 3.79 13.95 -12.37
N LEU A 287 4.46 14.57 -13.34
CA LEU A 287 5.91 14.79 -13.29
C LEU A 287 6.29 15.69 -12.11
N SER A 288 5.56 16.79 -11.88
CA SER A 288 5.79 17.67 -10.72
C SER A 288 5.60 16.91 -9.40
N PHE A 289 4.56 16.08 -9.30
CA PHE A 289 4.30 15.23 -8.15
C PHE A 289 5.44 14.23 -7.90
N ILE A 290 5.89 13.52 -8.94
CA ILE A 290 6.97 12.52 -8.86
C ILE A 290 8.28 13.19 -8.42
N ILE A 291 8.64 14.32 -9.00
CA ILE A 291 9.84 15.07 -8.63
C ILE A 291 9.75 15.54 -7.17
N ALA A 292 8.60 16.06 -6.74
CA ALA A 292 8.39 16.44 -5.36
C ALA A 292 8.56 15.24 -4.40
N LEU A 293 8.06 14.06 -4.76
CA LEU A 293 8.27 12.81 -4.00
C LEU A 293 9.75 12.42 -3.93
N CYS A 294 10.46 12.47 -5.04
CA CYS A 294 11.90 12.16 -5.07
C CYS A 294 12.69 13.08 -4.12
N ILE A 295 12.32 14.35 -4.04
CA ILE A 295 13.02 15.36 -3.22
C ILE A 295 12.69 15.24 -1.74
N ILE A 296 11.41 15.11 -1.37
CA ILE A 296 10.99 15.31 0.02
C ILE A 296 10.45 14.07 0.73
N SER A 297 10.06 13.01 0.01
CA SER A 297 9.49 11.84 0.65
C SER A 297 10.51 11.15 1.57
N ARG A 298 10.08 10.92 2.81
CA ARG A 298 10.86 10.15 3.80
C ARG A 298 10.57 8.64 3.72
N LYS A 299 9.51 8.25 3.02
CA LYS A 299 9.11 6.85 2.87
C LYS A 299 9.85 6.21 1.70
N SER A 300 10.66 5.19 2.00
CA SER A 300 11.48 4.48 1.00
C SER A 300 10.63 3.91 -0.15
N HIS A 301 9.45 3.35 0.13
CA HIS A 301 8.58 2.79 -0.90
C HIS A 301 8.04 3.87 -1.85
N ASN A 302 7.65 5.06 -1.34
CA ASN A 302 7.21 6.17 -2.18
C ASN A 302 8.33 6.61 -3.13
N ARG A 303 9.56 6.78 -2.63
CA ARG A 303 10.70 7.15 -3.48
C ARG A 303 11.00 6.09 -4.54
N LYS A 304 10.98 4.80 -4.19
CA LYS A 304 11.22 3.71 -5.15
C LYS A 304 10.21 3.73 -6.29
N ILE A 305 8.92 3.86 -5.97
CA ILE A 305 7.87 3.95 -7.00
C ILE A 305 8.03 5.25 -7.81
N ALA A 306 8.40 6.37 -7.18
CA ALA A 306 8.64 7.63 -7.88
C ALA A 306 9.80 7.51 -8.89
N TYR A 307 10.92 6.87 -8.53
CA TYR A 307 12.02 6.62 -9.47
C TYR A 307 11.62 5.73 -10.63
N VAL A 308 10.78 4.71 -10.40
CA VAL A 308 10.27 3.83 -11.46
C VAL A 308 9.27 4.57 -12.37
N ALA A 309 8.46 5.48 -11.81
CA ALA A 309 7.48 6.26 -12.55
C ALA A 309 8.09 7.46 -13.32
N LEU A 310 9.28 7.91 -12.94
CA LEU A 310 9.90 9.10 -13.52
C LEU A 310 10.12 9.00 -15.04
N PRO A 311 10.66 7.90 -15.60
CA PRO A 311 10.85 7.77 -17.04
C PRO A 311 9.52 7.89 -17.81
N SER A 312 8.46 7.20 -17.39
CA SER A 312 7.16 7.26 -18.05
C SER A 312 6.51 8.64 -17.95
N ALA A 313 6.64 9.32 -16.81
CA ALA A 313 6.10 10.66 -16.61
C ALA A 313 6.83 11.73 -17.45
N LEU A 314 8.12 11.55 -17.77
CA LEU A 314 8.82 12.43 -18.70
C LEU A 314 8.18 12.43 -20.10
N PHE A 315 7.51 11.34 -20.47
CA PHE A 315 6.76 11.17 -21.72
C PHE A 315 5.25 11.32 -21.52
N ASN A 316 4.83 12.01 -20.48
CA ASN A 316 3.43 12.29 -20.12
C ASN A 316 2.56 11.06 -19.82
N ILE A 317 3.16 9.90 -19.55
CA ILE A 317 2.47 8.66 -19.14
C ILE A 317 2.33 8.68 -17.62
N SER A 318 1.11 8.95 -17.12
CA SER A 318 0.85 9.24 -15.70
C SER A 318 0.26 8.08 -14.90
N GLU A 319 -0.02 6.95 -15.50
CA GLU A 319 -0.76 5.83 -14.92
C GLU A 319 -0.07 5.28 -13.67
N ILE A 320 1.26 5.14 -13.69
CA ILE A 320 2.03 4.69 -12.51
C ILE A 320 1.87 5.69 -11.36
N ALA A 321 1.85 6.98 -11.65
CA ALA A 321 1.68 8.02 -10.64
C ALA A 321 0.26 8.04 -10.08
N VAL A 322 -0.77 7.97 -10.92
CA VAL A 322 -2.18 8.10 -10.52
C VAL A 322 -2.68 6.86 -9.78
N PHE A 323 -2.36 5.68 -10.30
CA PHE A 323 -2.82 4.41 -9.73
C PHE A 323 -1.83 3.79 -8.73
N GLY A 324 -0.52 3.99 -8.92
CA GLY A 324 0.52 3.44 -8.04
C GLY A 324 0.71 4.19 -6.73
N PHE A 325 0.37 5.48 -6.70
CA PHE A 325 0.26 6.24 -5.45
C PHE A 325 -1.20 6.38 -5.05
N PRO A 326 -1.53 6.47 -3.76
CA PRO A 326 -2.91 6.58 -3.31
C PRO A 326 -3.46 8.01 -3.58
N ILE A 327 -3.57 8.42 -4.87
CA ILE A 327 -4.19 9.68 -5.28
C ILE A 327 -5.70 9.50 -5.34
N ILE A 328 -6.16 8.42 -5.97
CA ILE A 328 -7.58 8.09 -6.12
C ILE A 328 -8.22 7.92 -4.74
N PHE A 329 -9.34 8.61 -4.52
CA PHE A 329 -10.06 8.69 -3.24
C PHE A 329 -9.23 9.19 -2.04
N ASN A 330 -8.08 9.82 -2.29
CA ASN A 330 -7.30 10.50 -1.25
C ASN A 330 -7.57 12.01 -1.26
N PHE A 331 -8.52 12.45 -0.45
CA PHE A 331 -8.93 13.86 -0.37
C PHE A 331 -7.78 14.82 0.00
N THR A 332 -6.73 14.36 0.65
CA THR A 332 -5.55 15.20 0.92
C THR A 332 -4.77 15.48 -0.36
N MET A 333 -4.68 14.48 -1.26
CA MET A 333 -3.98 14.60 -2.54
C MET A 333 -4.88 15.16 -3.65
N MET A 334 -6.21 15.11 -3.50
CA MET A 334 -7.17 15.71 -4.43
C MET A 334 -6.92 17.21 -4.64
N ILE A 335 -6.61 17.91 -3.54
CA ILE A 335 -6.40 19.37 -3.61
C ILE A 335 -5.23 19.73 -4.55
N PRO A 336 -3.98 19.25 -4.34
CA PRO A 336 -2.89 19.58 -5.25
C PRO A 336 -3.09 18.97 -6.63
N PHE A 337 -3.75 17.82 -6.75
CA PHE A 337 -4.03 17.16 -8.02
C PHE A 337 -4.93 17.99 -8.96
N ILE A 338 -5.88 18.74 -8.39
CA ILE A 338 -6.75 19.67 -9.15
C ILE A 338 -6.14 21.07 -9.21
N LEU A 339 -5.58 21.56 -8.11
CA LEU A 339 -5.05 22.93 -8.01
C LEU A 339 -3.86 23.17 -8.92
N THR A 340 -2.94 22.19 -9.02
CA THR A 340 -1.72 22.37 -9.82
C THR A 340 -2.05 22.66 -11.28
N PRO A 341 -2.80 21.83 -12.03
CA PRO A 341 -3.12 22.14 -13.43
C PRO A 341 -3.94 23.43 -13.59
N VAL A 342 -4.79 23.78 -12.63
CA VAL A 342 -5.50 25.07 -12.64
C VAL A 342 -4.53 26.25 -12.56
N VAL A 343 -3.55 26.20 -11.65
CA VAL A 343 -2.50 27.24 -11.53
C VAL A 343 -1.64 27.28 -12.79
N LEU A 344 -1.25 26.11 -13.34
CA LEU A 344 -0.45 26.07 -14.56
C LEU A 344 -1.24 26.60 -15.79
N THR A 345 -2.54 26.42 -15.84
CA THR A 345 -3.38 27.05 -16.87
C THR A 345 -3.32 28.58 -16.76
N LEU A 346 -3.46 29.11 -15.54
CA LEU A 346 -3.39 30.56 -15.31
C LEU A 346 -2.01 31.14 -15.65
N THR A 347 -0.93 30.51 -15.17
CA THR A 347 0.44 30.98 -15.43
C THR A 347 0.75 30.97 -16.93
N SER A 348 0.37 29.89 -17.65
CA SER A 348 0.60 29.77 -19.09
C SER A 348 -0.22 30.77 -19.90
N THR A 349 -1.49 30.98 -19.50
CA THR A 349 -2.34 32.00 -20.11
C THR A 349 -1.76 33.40 -19.95
N LEU A 350 -1.34 33.75 -18.72
CA LEU A 350 -0.74 35.05 -18.45
C LEU A 350 0.59 35.24 -19.23
N ALA A 351 1.43 34.21 -19.31
CA ALA A 351 2.69 34.28 -20.05
C ALA A 351 2.47 34.52 -21.56
N ALA A 352 1.48 33.83 -22.14
CA ALA A 352 1.12 34.02 -23.54
C ALA A 352 0.46 35.37 -23.82
N GLN A 353 -0.45 35.84 -22.97
CA GLN A 353 -1.10 37.16 -23.08
C GLN A 353 -0.12 38.32 -22.91
N ALA A 354 0.89 38.15 -22.04
CA ALA A 354 1.97 39.11 -21.86
C ALA A 354 2.99 39.10 -23.00
N GLY A 355 2.84 38.24 -24.00
CA GLY A 355 3.80 38.13 -25.13
C GLY A 355 5.15 37.50 -24.74
N LEU A 356 5.28 36.92 -23.53
CA LEU A 356 6.49 36.25 -23.06
C LEU A 356 6.73 34.92 -23.78
N VAL A 357 5.66 34.26 -24.22
CA VAL A 357 5.71 32.99 -24.95
C VAL A 357 4.76 33.08 -26.15
N PRO A 358 5.23 32.71 -27.37
CA PRO A 358 4.38 32.69 -28.55
C PRO A 358 3.19 31.75 -28.38
N VAL A 359 2.08 32.09 -29.02
CA VAL A 359 0.89 31.23 -29.09
C VAL A 359 1.22 29.92 -29.81
N VAL A 360 0.60 28.82 -29.39
CA VAL A 360 0.80 27.49 -29.98
C VAL A 360 0.31 27.48 -31.43
N THR A 361 1.18 27.15 -32.36
CA THR A 361 0.91 27.11 -33.81
C THR A 361 1.13 25.74 -34.42
N GLN A 362 1.77 24.83 -33.71
CA GLN A 362 2.06 23.47 -34.19
C GLN A 362 1.42 22.42 -33.29
N SER A 363 0.84 21.40 -33.90
CA SER A 363 0.40 20.21 -33.19
C SER A 363 1.62 19.40 -32.78
N VAL A 364 1.66 18.98 -31.53
CA VAL A 364 2.71 18.15 -30.96
C VAL A 364 2.08 16.95 -30.31
N GLU A 365 2.62 15.77 -30.61
CA GLU A 365 2.19 14.53 -29.97
C GLU A 365 2.31 14.63 -28.44
N TRP A 366 1.30 14.19 -27.71
CA TRP A 366 1.24 14.28 -26.24
C TRP A 366 2.38 13.53 -25.54
N THR A 367 2.96 12.51 -26.19
CA THR A 367 4.09 11.73 -25.67
C THR A 367 5.44 12.42 -25.80
N VAL A 368 5.53 13.58 -26.48
CA VAL A 368 6.81 14.31 -26.61
C VAL A 368 7.24 14.84 -25.24
N PRO A 369 8.49 14.58 -24.81
CA PRO A 369 8.99 15.00 -23.52
C PRO A 369 8.91 16.51 -23.31
N ILE A 370 8.79 16.91 -22.01
CA ILE A 370 8.87 18.32 -21.63
C ILE A 370 10.17 18.95 -22.14
N LEU A 371 10.19 20.25 -22.26
CA LEU A 371 11.18 21.12 -22.90
C LEU A 371 11.18 20.99 -24.43
N LEU A 372 11.20 19.78 -24.97
CA LEU A 372 11.11 19.56 -26.41
C LEU A 372 9.72 19.89 -26.95
N SER A 373 8.66 19.47 -26.23
CA SER A 373 7.27 19.77 -26.60
C SER A 373 6.98 21.27 -26.58
N GLY A 374 7.48 22.01 -25.58
CA GLY A 374 7.34 23.46 -25.50
C GLY A 374 8.00 24.21 -26.66
N TYR A 375 9.21 23.78 -27.01
CA TYR A 375 9.92 24.34 -28.19
C TYR A 375 9.15 24.01 -29.49
N LYS A 376 8.77 22.76 -29.70
CA LYS A 376 8.06 22.35 -30.94
C LYS A 376 6.72 23.05 -31.08
N ALA A 377 5.93 23.18 -30.01
CA ALA A 377 4.61 23.79 -30.05
C ALA A 377 4.61 25.27 -30.36
N THR A 378 5.63 25.99 -29.91
CA THR A 378 5.73 27.46 -30.04
C THR A 378 6.79 27.94 -31.05
N GLY A 379 7.67 27.08 -31.50
CA GLY A 379 8.85 27.46 -32.32
C GLY A 379 9.87 28.30 -31.54
N SER A 380 9.80 28.39 -30.22
CA SER A 380 10.60 29.27 -29.38
C SER A 380 11.10 28.59 -28.11
N VAL A 381 12.34 28.92 -27.71
CA VAL A 381 12.90 28.47 -26.40
C VAL A 381 12.08 28.97 -25.21
N ALA A 382 11.36 30.09 -25.37
CA ALA A 382 10.46 30.60 -24.34
C ALA A 382 9.38 29.58 -23.93
N GLY A 383 8.90 28.73 -24.85
CA GLY A 383 7.98 27.62 -24.52
C GLY A 383 8.63 26.60 -23.59
N SER A 384 9.90 26.23 -23.83
CA SER A 384 10.63 25.31 -22.93
C SER A 384 10.87 25.93 -21.55
N ILE A 385 11.17 27.22 -21.50
CA ILE A 385 11.37 27.97 -20.24
C ILE A 385 10.06 28.00 -19.44
N LEU A 386 8.93 28.26 -20.10
CA LEU A 386 7.61 28.24 -19.44
C LEU A 386 7.31 26.86 -18.85
N GLN A 387 7.61 25.77 -19.56
CA GLN A 387 7.45 24.41 -19.03
C GLN A 387 8.30 24.18 -17.77
N LEU A 388 9.54 24.68 -17.75
CA LEU A 388 10.41 24.55 -16.57
C LEU A 388 9.85 25.35 -15.39
N VAL A 389 9.38 26.58 -15.62
CA VAL A 389 8.75 27.41 -14.59
C VAL A 389 7.49 26.73 -14.05
N ASN A 390 6.64 26.22 -14.92
CA ASN A 390 5.43 25.49 -14.55
C ASN A 390 5.75 24.22 -13.76
N LEU A 391 6.78 23.48 -14.17
CA LEU A 391 7.25 22.30 -13.44
C LEU A 391 7.64 22.65 -12.01
N LEU A 392 8.41 23.72 -11.82
CA LEU A 392 8.83 24.19 -10.49
C LEU A 392 7.65 24.64 -9.65
N ILE A 393 6.71 25.40 -10.22
CA ILE A 393 5.46 25.79 -9.54
C ILE A 393 4.70 24.55 -9.08
N GLY A 394 4.53 23.56 -9.96
CA GLY A 394 3.84 22.31 -9.62
C GLY A 394 4.53 21.56 -8.48
N VAL A 395 5.86 21.44 -8.50
CA VAL A 395 6.65 20.82 -7.42
C VAL A 395 6.38 21.54 -6.09
N LEU A 396 6.45 22.87 -6.08
CA LEU A 396 6.21 23.67 -4.87
C LEU A 396 4.80 23.49 -4.32
N ILE A 397 3.78 23.39 -5.17
CA ILE A 397 2.39 23.14 -4.76
C ILE A 397 2.28 21.75 -4.11
N TYR A 398 2.90 20.70 -4.65
CA TYR A 398 2.79 19.34 -4.13
C TYR A 398 3.49 19.12 -2.79
N ILE A 399 4.60 19.81 -2.53
CA ILE A 399 5.44 19.62 -1.33
C ILE A 399 4.66 19.62 0.00
N PRO A 400 3.84 20.62 0.33
CA PRO A 400 3.14 20.67 1.62
C PRO A 400 2.12 19.54 1.78
N PHE A 401 1.47 19.15 0.70
CA PHE A 401 0.46 18.09 0.72
C PHE A 401 1.07 16.68 0.86
N ILE A 402 2.21 16.42 0.23
CA ILE A 402 2.97 15.17 0.40
C ILE A 402 3.40 15.04 1.86
N LYS A 403 4.04 16.09 2.44
CA LYS A 403 4.44 16.10 3.85
C LYS A 403 3.26 15.81 4.77
N ARG A 404 2.13 16.47 4.54
CA ARG A 404 0.91 16.29 5.35
C ARG A 404 0.30 14.90 5.19
N SER A 405 0.31 14.33 3.98
CA SER A 405 -0.16 12.96 3.73
C SER A 405 0.71 11.95 4.45
N GLU A 406 2.03 12.03 4.31
CA GLU A 406 2.96 11.12 4.99
C GLU A 406 2.89 11.23 6.51
N GLN A 407 2.74 12.43 7.05
CA GLN A 407 2.55 12.62 8.50
C GLN A 407 1.27 11.96 9.01
N LYS A 408 0.14 12.14 8.29
CA LYS A 408 -1.14 11.50 8.65
C LYS A 408 -1.04 9.97 8.64
N GLU A 409 -0.38 9.40 7.64
CA GLU A 409 -0.18 7.95 7.54
C GLU A 409 0.72 7.44 8.66
N THR A 410 1.81 8.16 8.97
CA THR A 410 2.72 7.83 10.09
C THR A 410 1.97 7.84 11.42
N LEU A 411 1.21 8.90 11.71
CA LEU A 411 0.41 8.99 12.92
C LEU A 411 -0.66 7.89 13.01
N ALA A 412 -1.29 7.54 11.88
CA ALA A 412 -2.27 6.45 11.84
C ALA A 412 -1.60 5.11 12.15
N PHE A 413 -0.42 4.84 11.59
CA PHE A 413 0.36 3.63 11.86
C PHE A 413 0.77 3.55 13.34
N GLN A 414 1.33 4.62 13.89
CA GLN A 414 1.71 4.70 15.31
C GLN A 414 0.52 4.46 16.25
N LYS A 415 -0.65 5.04 15.92
CA LYS A 415 -1.87 4.83 16.69
C LYS A 415 -2.30 3.36 16.71
N ILE A 416 -2.16 2.68 15.59
CA ILE A 416 -2.49 1.25 15.47
C ILE A 416 -1.51 0.41 16.30
N VAL A 417 -0.20 0.69 16.21
CA VAL A 417 0.80 -0.02 17.03
C VAL A 417 0.53 0.14 18.51
N ARG A 418 0.27 1.37 18.98
CA ARG A 418 -0.15 1.60 20.37
C ARG A 418 -1.41 0.83 20.77
N ARG A 419 -2.36 0.68 19.83
CA ARG A 419 -3.55 -0.14 20.10
C ARG A 419 -3.19 -1.62 20.24
N MET A 420 -2.29 -2.14 19.41
CA MET A 420 -1.79 -3.51 19.54
C MET A 420 -1.10 -3.74 20.88
N GLU A 421 -0.31 -2.77 21.35
CA GLU A 421 0.32 -2.81 22.69
C GLU A 421 -0.72 -2.83 23.82
N GLN A 422 -1.77 -2.03 23.70
CA GLN A 422 -2.89 -2.03 24.67
C GLN A 422 -3.67 -3.35 24.65
N ASP A 423 -3.94 -3.89 23.47
CA ASP A 423 -4.65 -5.17 23.31
C ASP A 423 -3.79 -6.31 23.90
N MET A 424 -2.46 -6.26 23.75
CA MET A 424 -1.51 -7.22 24.36
C MET A 424 -1.55 -7.15 25.89
N ALA A 425 -1.38 -5.96 26.46
CA ALA A 425 -1.41 -5.75 27.91
C ALA A 425 -2.76 -6.16 28.53
N ALA A 426 -3.88 -5.88 27.85
CA ALA A 426 -5.21 -6.32 28.29
C ALA A 426 -5.35 -7.86 28.22
N GLY A 427 -4.76 -8.49 27.20
CA GLY A 427 -4.73 -9.94 27.02
C GLY A 427 -3.93 -10.64 28.10
N GLU A 428 -2.78 -10.12 28.49
CA GLU A 428 -1.96 -10.61 29.60
C GLU A 428 -2.72 -10.58 30.91
N GLY A 429 -3.48 -9.49 31.17
CA GLY A 429 -4.32 -9.36 32.36
C GLY A 429 -5.52 -10.31 32.39
N SER A 430 -6.10 -10.65 31.24
CA SER A 430 -7.28 -11.53 31.12
C SER A 430 -6.94 -13.00 30.85
N GLY A 431 -5.69 -13.34 30.59
CA GLY A 431 -5.25 -14.69 30.22
C GLY A 431 -5.59 -15.08 28.76
N THR A 432 -6.09 -14.15 27.95
CA THR A 432 -6.44 -14.40 26.53
C THR A 432 -5.65 -13.46 25.64
N LEU A 433 -4.52 -13.91 25.11
CA LEU A 433 -3.67 -13.11 24.24
C LEU A 433 -4.33 -12.84 22.88
N PRO A 434 -4.13 -11.64 22.31
CA PRO A 434 -4.63 -11.32 20.99
C PRO A 434 -3.89 -12.13 19.91
N HIS A 435 -4.61 -12.57 18.88
CA HIS A 435 -4.02 -13.18 17.69
C HIS A 435 -3.89 -12.15 16.59
N PHE A 436 -2.73 -11.49 16.51
CA PHE A 436 -2.47 -10.37 15.61
C PHE A 436 -2.49 -10.76 14.13
N LEU A 437 -1.95 -11.93 13.78
CA LEU A 437 -1.89 -12.43 12.41
C LEU A 437 -3.11 -13.28 12.04
N HIS A 438 -4.11 -13.39 12.91
CA HIS A 438 -5.38 -13.97 12.55
C HIS A 438 -6.19 -12.99 11.70
N HIS A 439 -6.74 -13.45 10.56
CA HIS A 439 -7.47 -12.61 9.60
C HIS A 439 -8.68 -11.84 10.17
N ARG A 440 -9.23 -12.27 11.33
CA ARG A 440 -10.29 -11.56 12.04
C ARG A 440 -9.80 -10.41 12.92
N TYR A 441 -8.49 -10.29 13.15
CA TYR A 441 -7.97 -9.19 13.94
C TYR A 441 -8.19 -7.84 13.21
N PRO A 442 -8.69 -6.80 13.90
CA PRO A 442 -9.05 -5.52 13.24
C PRO A 442 -7.91 -4.86 12.46
N TYR A 443 -6.66 -5.06 12.91
CA TYR A 443 -5.47 -4.46 12.32
C TYR A 443 -4.54 -5.48 11.66
N TYR A 444 -5.09 -6.60 11.18
CA TYR A 444 -4.34 -7.72 10.59
C TYR A 444 -3.31 -7.28 9.53
N SER A 445 -3.68 -6.39 8.59
CA SER A 445 -2.77 -5.94 7.54
C SER A 445 -1.56 -5.19 8.10
N TYR A 446 -1.76 -4.39 9.13
CA TYR A 446 -0.66 -3.68 9.81
C TYR A 446 0.21 -4.64 10.63
N ALA A 447 -0.40 -5.60 11.32
CA ALA A 447 0.32 -6.64 12.05
C ALA A 447 1.18 -7.48 11.10
N LYS A 448 0.65 -7.85 9.93
CA LYS A 448 1.39 -8.59 8.91
C LYS A 448 2.57 -7.77 8.36
N THR A 449 2.38 -6.48 8.12
CA THR A 449 3.49 -5.58 7.72
C THR A 449 4.56 -5.53 8.80
N LEU A 450 4.16 -5.35 10.08
CA LEU A 450 5.10 -5.34 11.20
C LEU A 450 5.88 -6.66 11.35
N ALA A 451 5.21 -7.80 11.18
CA ALA A 451 5.88 -9.11 11.23
C ALA A 451 6.92 -9.25 10.11
N MET A 452 6.60 -8.82 8.89
CA MET A 452 7.56 -8.80 7.77
C MET A 452 8.72 -7.84 8.03
N ASP A 453 8.43 -6.65 8.56
CA ASP A 453 9.45 -5.66 8.89
C ASP A 453 10.35 -6.14 10.01
N LEU A 454 9.83 -6.85 11.02
CA LEU A 454 10.60 -7.48 12.10
C LEU A 454 11.55 -8.56 11.56
N SER A 455 11.06 -9.45 10.70
CA SER A 455 11.89 -10.47 10.04
C SER A 455 13.04 -9.84 9.22
N ASN A 456 12.74 -8.79 8.47
CA ASN A 456 13.74 -8.04 7.71
C ASN A 456 14.74 -7.29 8.64
N ALA A 457 14.27 -6.78 9.78
CA ALA A 457 15.09 -6.08 10.75
C ALA A 457 16.14 -7.02 11.40
N MET A 458 15.76 -8.27 11.70
CA MET A 458 16.71 -9.30 12.15
C MET A 458 17.82 -9.54 11.12
N GLN A 459 17.45 -9.74 9.84
CA GLN A 459 18.42 -9.98 8.78
C GLN A 459 19.39 -8.82 8.58
N ARG A 460 18.97 -7.58 8.90
CA ARG A 460 19.77 -6.36 8.77
C ARG A 460 20.49 -5.94 10.05
N GLY A 461 20.37 -6.69 11.13
CA GLY A 461 20.99 -6.35 12.41
C GLY A 461 20.45 -5.08 13.05
N GLN A 462 19.13 -4.83 12.93
CA GLN A 462 18.48 -3.60 13.44
C GLN A 462 17.80 -3.76 14.80
N LEU A 463 17.87 -4.95 15.39
CA LEU A 463 17.42 -5.19 16.76
C LEU A 463 18.57 -4.96 17.72
N GLU A 464 18.24 -4.41 18.89
CA GLU A 464 19.19 -4.04 19.92
C GLU A 464 18.78 -4.66 21.26
N LEU A 465 19.75 -4.90 22.15
CA LEU A 465 19.51 -5.23 23.54
C LEU A 465 19.82 -4.01 24.41
N PHE A 466 18.87 -3.66 25.29
CA PHE A 466 19.11 -2.72 26.36
C PHE A 466 19.32 -3.51 27.63
N TYR A 467 20.21 -3.04 28.48
CA TYR A 467 20.63 -3.75 29.69
C TYR A 467 20.14 -3.01 30.92
N GLN A 468 19.29 -3.69 31.71
CA GLN A 468 18.83 -3.19 33.00
C GLN A 468 19.70 -3.76 34.11
N PRO A 469 20.44 -2.94 34.89
CA PRO A 469 21.31 -3.44 35.93
C PRO A 469 20.52 -4.04 37.09
N GLN A 470 21.07 -5.13 37.64
CA GLN A 470 20.60 -5.81 38.83
C GLN A 470 21.67 -5.62 39.93
N LEU A 471 21.25 -5.08 41.07
CA LEU A 471 22.15 -4.75 42.18
C LEU A 471 21.98 -5.75 43.32
N SER A 472 23.08 -6.13 43.95
CA SER A 472 23.08 -6.87 45.20
C SER A 472 22.60 -6.00 46.37
N SER A 473 22.27 -6.60 47.51
CA SER A 473 21.86 -5.88 48.73
C SER A 473 22.91 -4.86 49.22
N GLY A 474 24.17 -5.07 48.87
CA GLY A 474 25.27 -4.14 49.14
C GLY A 474 25.44 -3.02 48.10
N GLY A 475 24.57 -2.93 47.10
CA GLY A 475 24.62 -1.90 46.06
C GLY A 475 25.62 -2.17 44.93
N ASN A 476 26.29 -3.32 44.92
CA ASN A 476 27.20 -3.72 43.85
C ASN A 476 26.43 -4.31 42.67
N LEU A 477 26.95 -4.12 41.46
CA LEU A 477 26.40 -4.74 40.25
C LEU A 477 26.53 -6.27 40.35
N HIS A 478 25.41 -6.97 40.32
CA HIS A 478 25.31 -8.42 40.34
C HIS A 478 25.08 -8.99 38.95
N GLY A 479 24.16 -8.35 38.19
CA GLY A 479 23.80 -8.82 36.87
C GLY A 479 23.19 -7.73 36.03
N MET A 480 22.78 -8.10 34.82
CA MET A 480 22.02 -7.26 33.89
C MET A 480 20.98 -8.08 33.17
N GLU A 481 19.79 -7.53 33.01
CA GLU A 481 18.74 -8.13 32.18
C GLU A 481 18.80 -7.58 30.77
N ALA A 482 18.94 -8.46 29.78
CA ALA A 482 18.93 -8.12 28.34
C ALA A 482 17.51 -8.01 27.81
N LEU A 483 17.11 -6.81 27.51
CA LEU A 483 15.76 -6.47 27.08
C LEU A 483 15.73 -6.12 25.60
N LEU A 484 15.00 -6.90 24.79
CA LEU A 484 14.83 -6.65 23.37
C LEU A 484 14.27 -5.24 23.12
N ARG A 485 14.91 -4.51 22.21
CA ARG A 485 14.44 -3.23 21.69
C ARG A 485 14.47 -3.22 20.18
N TRP A 486 13.42 -2.68 19.60
CA TRP A 486 13.37 -2.40 18.18
C TRP A 486 12.79 -1.02 17.94
N LYS A 487 13.61 -0.16 17.37
CA LYS A 487 13.18 1.17 16.93
C LYS A 487 12.73 1.10 15.47
N HIS A 488 11.45 0.79 15.27
CA HIS A 488 10.87 0.76 13.94
C HIS A 488 10.90 2.15 13.28
N PRO A 489 11.31 2.29 11.98
CA PRO A 489 11.51 3.61 11.33
C PRO A 489 10.26 4.50 11.32
N VAL A 490 9.07 3.92 11.37
CA VAL A 490 7.78 4.64 11.32
C VAL A 490 7.07 4.63 12.67
N ALA A 491 7.03 3.49 13.36
CA ALA A 491 6.29 3.32 14.62
C ALA A 491 7.05 3.86 15.84
N GLY A 492 8.36 3.94 15.79
CA GLY A 492 9.20 4.17 16.97
C GLY A 492 9.48 2.86 17.71
N TYR A 493 9.75 2.94 19.02
CA TYR A 493 9.92 1.73 19.82
C TYR A 493 8.60 0.96 19.95
N ILE A 494 8.68 -0.36 19.79
CA ILE A 494 7.56 -1.29 19.90
C ILE A 494 7.81 -2.19 21.11
N ALA A 495 6.76 -2.43 21.89
CA ALA A 495 6.85 -3.25 23.10
C ALA A 495 7.24 -4.70 22.78
N PRO A 496 8.23 -5.30 23.50
CA PRO A 496 8.71 -6.65 23.26
C PRO A 496 7.63 -7.74 23.22
N PRO A 497 6.56 -7.73 24.06
CA PRO A 497 5.51 -8.73 23.97
C PRO A 497 4.81 -8.76 22.62
N VAL A 498 4.61 -7.59 21.97
CA VAL A 498 4.03 -7.52 20.61
C VAL A 498 4.98 -8.14 19.58
N LEU A 499 6.30 -7.91 19.72
CA LEU A 499 7.32 -8.47 18.82
C LEU A 499 7.37 -10.00 18.91
N ILE A 500 7.34 -10.52 20.12
CA ILE A 500 7.33 -11.96 20.40
C ILE A 500 6.07 -12.62 19.84
N ALA A 501 4.89 -12.01 20.07
CA ALA A 501 3.62 -12.50 19.53
C ALA A 501 3.62 -12.52 17.99
N LEU A 502 4.12 -11.46 17.35
CA LEU A 502 4.24 -11.39 15.89
C LEU A 502 5.21 -12.44 15.33
N ALA A 503 6.34 -12.66 16.01
CA ALA A 503 7.32 -13.66 15.61
C ALA A 503 6.75 -15.08 15.77
N TYR A 504 6.04 -15.35 16.85
CA TYR A 504 5.37 -16.63 17.09
C TYR A 504 4.32 -16.94 16.04
N GLU A 505 3.37 -16.02 15.84
CA GLU A 505 2.29 -16.20 14.87
C GLU A 505 2.80 -16.17 13.41
N GLY A 506 3.92 -15.51 13.16
CA GLY A 506 4.61 -15.45 11.87
C GLY A 506 5.48 -16.67 11.57
N GLY A 507 5.66 -17.58 12.55
CA GLY A 507 6.43 -18.81 12.38
C GLY A 507 7.96 -18.64 12.39
N PHE A 508 8.47 -17.47 12.88
CA PHE A 508 9.91 -17.18 12.93
C PHE A 508 10.42 -16.84 14.35
N LEU A 509 9.70 -17.30 15.39
CA LEU A 509 10.09 -17.08 16.78
C LEU A 509 11.46 -17.69 17.09
N HIS A 510 11.75 -18.85 16.49
CA HIS A 510 13.02 -19.54 16.70
C HIS A 510 14.22 -18.80 16.12
N GLU A 511 14.03 -18.18 14.94
CA GLU A 511 15.03 -17.31 14.35
C GLU A 511 15.29 -16.08 15.22
N LEU A 512 14.22 -15.49 15.77
CA LEU A 512 14.32 -14.35 16.69
C LEU A 512 15.09 -14.76 17.95
N SER A 513 14.78 -15.91 18.55
CA SER A 513 15.45 -16.40 19.75
C SER A 513 16.93 -16.60 19.54
N ARG A 514 17.32 -17.28 18.46
CA ARG A 514 18.71 -17.50 18.09
C ARG A 514 19.44 -16.18 17.83
N TYR A 515 18.77 -15.25 17.17
CA TYR A 515 19.32 -13.91 16.93
C TYR A 515 19.61 -13.19 18.24
N LEU A 516 18.65 -13.18 19.18
CA LEU A 516 18.81 -12.53 20.49
C LEU A 516 19.90 -13.18 21.33
N LEU A 517 19.96 -14.51 21.35
CA LEU A 517 20.99 -15.24 22.07
C LEU A 517 22.39 -14.95 21.51
N ASN A 518 22.55 -14.97 20.18
CA ASN A 518 23.83 -14.57 19.56
C ASN A 518 24.21 -13.13 19.88
N LEU A 519 23.21 -12.22 19.89
CA LEU A 519 23.43 -10.81 20.18
C LEU A 519 23.91 -10.65 21.63
N ALA A 520 23.26 -11.31 22.59
CA ALA A 520 23.62 -11.27 24.00
C ALA A 520 25.02 -11.87 24.24
N CYS A 521 25.34 -13.03 23.64
CA CYS A 521 26.66 -13.62 23.74
C CYS A 521 27.76 -12.73 23.14
N ARG A 522 27.50 -12.11 22.01
CA ARG A 522 28.44 -11.15 21.39
C ARG A 522 28.68 -9.95 22.29
N ASP A 523 27.61 -9.40 22.86
CA ASP A 523 27.71 -8.25 23.76
C ASP A 523 28.39 -8.65 25.08
N ALA A 524 28.15 -9.89 25.60
CA ALA A 524 28.83 -10.46 26.72
C ALA A 524 30.38 -10.52 26.51
N VAL A 525 30.82 -11.01 25.35
CA VAL A 525 32.25 -11.01 24.99
C VAL A 525 32.84 -9.61 25.00
N SER A 526 32.09 -8.61 24.57
CA SER A 526 32.55 -7.22 24.60
C SER A 526 32.65 -6.63 26.00
N LEU A 527 31.89 -7.17 26.95
CA LEU A 527 31.91 -6.78 28.36
C LEU A 527 33.03 -7.47 29.15
N GLU A 528 33.39 -8.72 28.80
CA GLU A 528 34.42 -9.54 29.51
C GLU A 528 35.68 -8.76 29.92
N PRO A 529 36.37 -7.99 29.05
CA PRO A 529 37.57 -7.27 29.41
C PRO A 529 37.40 -6.20 30.48
N HIS A 530 36.15 -5.78 30.74
CA HIS A 530 35.81 -4.69 31.65
C HIS A 530 35.29 -5.20 33.00
N ILE A 531 35.10 -6.52 33.13
CA ILE A 531 34.50 -7.16 34.30
C ILE A 531 35.60 -7.82 35.14
N LYS A 532 35.59 -7.53 36.44
CA LYS A 532 36.57 -8.09 37.41
C LYS A 532 35.95 -9.18 38.29
N ASN A 533 34.64 -9.18 38.44
CA ASN A 533 33.89 -10.13 39.25
C ASN A 533 32.83 -10.77 38.38
N ASP A 534 32.32 -11.92 38.78
CA ASP A 534 31.26 -12.60 38.06
C ASP A 534 30.05 -11.69 37.86
N LEU A 535 29.52 -11.63 36.61
CA LEU A 535 28.36 -10.87 36.18
C LEU A 535 27.34 -11.79 35.54
N TYR A 536 26.11 -11.72 35.99
CA TYR A 536 25.02 -12.52 35.45
C TYR A 536 24.25 -11.74 34.37
N LEU A 537 24.17 -12.30 33.16
CA LEU A 537 23.45 -11.72 32.03
C LEU A 537 22.20 -12.52 31.74
N SER A 538 21.06 -11.95 32.10
CA SER A 538 19.77 -12.59 31.99
C SER A 538 19.11 -12.34 30.63
N ILE A 539 18.51 -13.37 30.06
CA ILE A 539 17.79 -13.34 28.78
C ILE A 539 16.41 -13.98 28.94
N ASN A 540 15.36 -13.26 28.61
CA ASN A 540 13.99 -13.75 28.67
C ASN A 540 13.69 -14.81 27.61
N ILE A 541 13.12 -15.95 28.02
CA ILE A 541 12.69 -17.05 27.17
C ILE A 541 11.21 -17.39 27.44
N SER A 542 10.42 -17.54 26.37
CA SER A 542 9.03 -17.97 26.47
C SER A 542 8.88 -19.50 26.45
N SER A 543 7.81 -20.02 27.06
CA SER A 543 7.45 -21.46 26.99
C SER A 543 7.40 -21.98 25.56
N LYS A 544 6.89 -21.17 24.64
CA LYS A 544 6.78 -21.50 23.21
C LYS A 544 8.14 -21.75 22.54
N GLN A 545 9.19 -21.09 23.01
CA GLN A 545 10.56 -21.32 22.53
C GLN A 545 11.12 -22.64 23.04
N MET A 546 10.77 -23.00 24.28
CA MET A 546 11.23 -24.24 24.90
C MET A 546 10.51 -25.50 24.36
N GLU A 547 9.31 -25.37 23.83
CA GLU A 547 8.56 -26.50 23.22
C GLU A 547 9.23 -27.05 21.94
N GLU A 548 10.17 -26.33 21.35
CA GLU A 548 10.91 -26.81 20.18
C GLU A 548 12.04 -27.77 20.59
N ASN A 549 11.95 -29.02 20.11
CA ASN A 549 12.94 -30.07 20.39
C ASN A 549 14.40 -29.70 20.07
N SER A 550 14.62 -28.72 19.19
CA SER A 550 15.96 -28.27 18.77
C SER A 550 16.43 -26.99 19.45
N PHE A 551 15.61 -26.36 20.29
CA PHE A 551 15.96 -25.07 20.91
C PHE A 551 17.19 -25.18 21.82
N PHE A 552 17.20 -26.18 22.67
CA PHE A 552 18.30 -26.39 23.65
C PHE A 552 19.61 -26.74 22.96
N ASP A 553 19.61 -27.69 22.01
CA ASP A 553 20.81 -28.06 21.26
C ASP A 553 21.40 -26.88 20.50
N LYS A 554 20.53 -26.10 19.80
CA LYS A 554 20.98 -24.91 19.06
C LYS A 554 21.47 -23.79 19.99
N SER A 555 20.86 -23.64 21.16
CA SER A 555 21.30 -22.67 22.17
C SER A 555 22.67 -23.05 22.72
N LEU A 556 22.88 -24.33 23.00
CA LEU A 556 24.16 -24.86 23.43
C LEU A 556 25.24 -24.61 22.38
N ASP A 557 24.96 -24.93 21.11
CA ASP A 557 25.88 -24.68 19.99
C ASP A 557 26.29 -23.20 19.87
N ILE A 558 25.33 -22.29 20.11
CA ILE A 558 25.62 -20.85 20.08
C ILE A 558 26.54 -20.47 21.23
N ILE A 559 26.19 -20.85 22.45
CA ILE A 559 26.91 -20.45 23.66
C ILE A 559 28.33 -20.99 23.66
N GLN A 560 28.53 -22.24 23.25
CA GLN A 560 29.86 -22.86 23.18
C GLN A 560 30.82 -22.19 22.18
N ARG A 561 30.31 -21.41 21.23
CA ARG A 561 31.15 -20.61 20.30
C ARG A 561 31.81 -19.41 20.98
N TYR A 562 31.23 -18.97 22.08
CA TYR A 562 31.71 -17.80 22.82
C TYR A 562 32.40 -18.26 24.11
N LYS A 563 33.60 -17.77 24.32
CA LYS A 563 34.35 -18.06 25.55
C LYS A 563 34.03 -16.96 26.56
N LEU A 564 33.20 -17.27 27.54
CA LEU A 564 32.81 -16.39 28.63
C LEU A 564 33.43 -16.95 29.92
N GLU A 565 34.22 -16.16 30.61
CA GLU A 565 34.91 -16.56 31.87
C GLU A 565 34.23 -15.92 33.08
N HIS A 566 33.89 -14.63 32.98
CA HIS A 566 33.29 -13.84 34.06
C HIS A 566 31.82 -13.45 33.79
N VAL A 567 31.32 -13.61 32.57
CA VAL A 567 29.92 -13.37 32.27
C VAL A 567 29.15 -14.68 32.20
N HIS A 568 28.23 -14.88 33.12
CA HIS A 568 27.39 -16.07 33.21
C HIS A 568 25.99 -15.79 32.59
N LEU A 569 25.57 -16.63 31.67
CA LEU A 569 24.25 -16.48 31.05
C LEU A 569 23.15 -17.08 31.93
N VAL A 570 22.08 -16.33 32.12
CA VAL A 570 20.87 -16.74 32.85
C VAL A 570 19.68 -16.72 31.90
N LEU A 571 18.97 -17.83 31.80
CA LEU A 571 17.75 -17.92 31.02
C LEU A 571 16.53 -17.69 31.94
N GLU A 572 15.80 -16.61 31.73
CA GLU A 572 14.65 -16.22 32.53
C GLU A 572 13.36 -16.78 31.94
N ILE A 573 12.61 -17.49 32.75
CA ILE A 573 11.35 -18.14 32.39
C ILE A 573 10.26 -17.64 33.32
N THR A 574 9.16 -17.11 32.77
CA THR A 574 8.05 -16.66 33.61
C THR A 574 7.35 -17.84 34.29
N GLU A 575 6.78 -17.62 35.47
CA GLU A 575 6.05 -18.63 36.23
C GLU A 575 4.97 -19.35 35.38
N ARG A 576 4.22 -18.61 34.56
CA ARG A 576 3.21 -19.18 33.65
C ARG A 576 3.82 -20.10 32.59
N SER A 577 5.02 -19.81 32.16
CA SER A 577 5.75 -20.62 31.19
C SER A 577 6.30 -21.90 31.85
N ALA A 578 6.69 -21.84 33.11
CA ALA A 578 7.19 -22.98 33.84
C ALA A 578 6.14 -24.09 34.07
N MET A 579 4.85 -23.76 34.05
CA MET A 579 3.76 -24.73 34.21
C MET A 579 3.68 -25.84 33.15
N ILE A 580 4.46 -25.75 32.08
CA ILE A 580 4.42 -26.67 30.93
C ILE A 580 5.68 -27.55 30.88
N ILE A 581 6.52 -27.53 31.92
CA ILE A 581 7.78 -28.27 31.94
C ILE A 581 7.52 -29.79 32.03
N SER A 582 7.87 -30.49 30.95
CA SER A 582 7.83 -31.97 30.88
C SER A 582 9.14 -32.58 31.36
N ASP A 583 9.15 -33.90 31.65
CA ASP A 583 10.38 -34.62 32.02
C ASP A 583 11.49 -34.55 30.94
N THR A 584 11.09 -34.42 29.66
CA THR A 584 12.05 -34.23 28.57
C THR A 584 12.68 -32.85 28.62
N LEU A 585 11.87 -31.83 28.85
CA LEU A 585 12.33 -30.44 28.99
C LEU A 585 13.24 -30.28 30.21
N MET A 586 12.93 -30.92 31.33
CA MET A 586 13.80 -30.94 32.52
C MET A 586 15.19 -31.51 32.23
N ARG A 587 15.27 -32.60 31.46
CA ARG A 587 16.56 -33.17 31.04
C ARG A 587 17.36 -32.21 30.16
N ASP A 588 16.72 -31.53 29.23
CA ASP A 588 17.37 -30.58 28.35
C ASP A 588 17.85 -29.34 29.13
N MET A 589 17.08 -28.84 30.08
CA MET A 589 17.49 -27.77 30.98
C MET A 589 18.69 -28.19 31.83
N SER A 590 18.72 -29.43 32.36
CA SER A 590 19.85 -29.96 33.10
C SER A 590 21.14 -30.00 32.27
N ARG A 591 21.06 -30.39 30.99
CA ARG A 591 22.18 -30.36 30.03
C ARG A 591 22.74 -28.94 29.84
N LEU A 592 21.89 -27.93 29.79
CA LEU A 592 22.32 -26.53 29.70
C LEU A 592 23.01 -26.09 31.02
N LYS A 593 22.45 -26.50 32.18
CA LYS A 593 23.09 -26.23 33.48
C LYS A 593 24.49 -26.84 33.58
N ASP A 594 24.66 -28.09 33.12
CA ASP A 594 25.99 -28.76 33.08
C ASP A 594 26.98 -28.01 32.18
N SER A 595 26.46 -27.14 31.27
CA SER A 595 27.28 -26.28 30.40
C SER A 595 27.50 -24.87 30.95
N GLY A 596 27.13 -24.61 32.23
CA GLY A 596 27.34 -23.32 32.90
C GLY A 596 26.25 -22.27 32.71
N ILE A 597 25.06 -22.67 32.23
CA ILE A 597 23.91 -21.77 32.09
C ILE A 597 23.02 -21.89 33.33
N SER A 598 22.60 -20.78 33.89
CA SER A 598 21.68 -20.71 35.01
C SER A 598 20.25 -20.44 34.54
N PHE A 599 19.29 -20.84 35.34
CA PHE A 599 17.86 -20.55 35.07
C PHE A 599 17.27 -19.70 36.20
N SER A 600 16.54 -18.65 35.83
CA SER A 600 15.77 -17.81 36.76
C SER A 600 14.27 -17.96 36.51
N LEU A 601 13.50 -18.10 37.59
CA LEU A 601 12.04 -18.07 37.55
C LEU A 601 11.57 -16.65 37.77
N ASP A 602 10.93 -16.06 36.75
CA ASP A 602 10.49 -14.69 36.77
C ASP A 602 8.98 -14.56 37.08
N ASP A 603 8.53 -13.36 37.54
CA ASP A 603 7.15 -13.04 37.93
C ASP A 603 6.55 -13.99 38.97
N PHE A 604 7.40 -14.50 39.93
CA PHE A 604 6.94 -15.45 40.94
C PHE A 604 5.88 -14.87 41.87
N GLY A 605 4.79 -15.63 42.04
CA GLY A 605 3.67 -15.28 42.90
C GLY A 605 2.41 -14.84 42.17
N MET A 606 2.42 -14.86 40.85
CA MET A 606 1.25 -14.58 40.02
C MET A 606 0.46 -15.85 39.62
N GLY A 607 0.96 -17.05 39.92
CA GLY A 607 0.37 -18.34 39.58
C GLY A 607 -0.07 -19.13 40.82
N HIS A 608 -0.83 -20.25 40.62
CA HIS A 608 -1.41 -21.04 41.71
C HIS A 608 -0.56 -22.24 42.18
N ASN A 609 0.52 -22.63 41.48
CA ASN A 609 1.27 -23.86 41.75
C ASN A 609 2.81 -23.70 41.74
N SER A 610 3.31 -22.53 41.97
CA SER A 610 4.73 -22.16 41.85
C SER A 610 5.70 -22.94 42.74
N ILE A 611 5.21 -23.40 43.90
CA ILE A 611 6.04 -24.08 44.90
C ILE A 611 6.55 -25.45 44.39
N LEU A 612 5.80 -26.12 43.51
CA LEU A 612 6.20 -27.44 43.00
C LEU A 612 7.47 -27.36 42.13
N TYR A 613 7.66 -26.28 41.37
CA TYR A 613 8.84 -26.11 40.51
C TYR A 613 10.11 -25.79 41.29
N LEU A 614 10.00 -25.20 42.49
CA LEU A 614 11.11 -24.96 43.37
C LEU A 614 11.67 -26.26 43.97
N GLN A 615 10.85 -27.32 44.09
CA GLN A 615 11.28 -28.62 44.59
C GLN A 615 12.27 -29.34 43.65
N GLU A 616 12.14 -29.10 42.33
CA GLU A 616 12.95 -29.78 41.31
C GLU A 616 14.37 -29.24 41.18
N ARG A 617 14.75 -28.18 41.91
CA ARG A 617 16.09 -27.55 41.94
C ARG A 617 16.68 -27.16 40.57
N ILE A 618 15.80 -26.88 39.61
CA ILE A 618 16.20 -26.48 38.27
C ILE A 618 16.54 -24.99 38.23
N PHE A 619 15.80 -24.19 38.96
CA PHE A 619 16.00 -22.74 39.02
C PHE A 619 17.07 -22.40 40.08
N ASP A 620 17.97 -21.52 39.67
CA ASP A 620 19.06 -21.00 40.51
C ASP A 620 18.64 -19.70 41.20
N GLU A 621 17.71 -18.99 40.61
CA GLU A 621 17.19 -17.70 41.05
C GLU A 621 15.67 -17.62 40.92
N VAL A 622 15.04 -16.84 41.78
CA VAL A 622 13.61 -16.53 41.75
C VAL A 622 13.43 -15.03 41.86
N LYS A 623 12.76 -14.42 40.88
CA LYS A 623 12.39 -13.00 40.87
C LYS A 623 10.96 -12.83 41.31
N LEU A 624 10.74 -12.05 42.36
CA LEU A 624 9.39 -11.76 42.86
C LEU A 624 8.72 -10.73 41.95
N ASP A 625 7.42 -10.95 41.63
CA ASP A 625 6.62 -9.97 40.88
C ASP A 625 6.57 -8.61 41.60
N GLY A 626 6.72 -7.53 40.83
CA GLY A 626 6.73 -6.17 41.36
C GLY A 626 5.46 -5.77 42.13
N LYS A 627 4.29 -6.37 41.83
CA LYS A 627 3.04 -6.13 42.57
C LYS A 627 3.08 -6.75 43.96
N LEU A 628 3.70 -7.90 44.12
CA LEU A 628 3.95 -8.50 45.44
C LEU A 628 4.89 -7.63 46.25
N VAL A 629 6.00 -7.24 45.67
CA VAL A 629 7.02 -6.42 46.37
C VAL A 629 6.45 -5.05 46.75
N SER A 630 5.61 -4.43 45.91
CA SER A 630 4.96 -3.14 46.19
C SER A 630 3.97 -3.18 47.35
N GLN A 631 3.47 -4.35 47.72
CA GLN A 631 2.54 -4.54 48.85
C GLN A 631 3.24 -4.83 50.18
N LEU A 632 4.54 -5.16 50.15
CA LEU A 632 5.30 -5.50 51.37
C LEU A 632 5.44 -4.33 52.37
N PRO A 633 5.60 -3.04 52.01
CA PRO A 633 5.78 -1.97 52.98
C PRO A 633 4.52 -1.54 53.75
N GLY A 634 3.34 -2.11 53.48
CA GLY A 634 2.08 -1.66 54.09
C GLY A 634 1.26 -2.78 54.75
N ASN A 635 1.67 -4.00 54.68
CA ASN A 635 0.91 -5.14 55.26
C ASN A 635 1.59 -5.63 56.54
N GLU A 636 1.12 -5.16 57.67
CA GLU A 636 1.36 -5.75 58.99
C GLU A 636 0.47 -7.02 59.20
N ARG A 637 0.28 -7.85 58.18
CA ARG A 637 -0.50 -9.09 58.32
C ARG A 637 0.35 -10.31 57.95
#